data_bd546cf830d8ca6cfa10658c5996f46f
#
_entry.id   bd546cf830d8ca6cfa10658c5996f46f
#
_cell.length_a   1.000
_cell.length_b   1.000
_cell.length_c   1.000
_cell.angle_alpha   90.00
_cell.angle_beta   90.00
_cell.angle_gamma   90.00
#
_symmetry.space_group_name_H-M   'P 1'
#
loop_
_entity.id
_entity.type
_entity.pdbx_description
1 polymer ?
#
loop_
_entity_poly.entity_id
_entity_poly.type
_entity_poly.pdbx_seq_one_letter_code
_entity_poly.pdbx_strand_id
1 'polypeptide(L)'
;MKRVLYMLLFSGSGLCFAQTPTHLTTDLLEHTDRVFLDGYPANLSLSELGTAIERYQLAEIRNPKPRLGWVVNSDRPNTLQTAYRILVASSPELLAKDEADLWDSGRTESDNSVAVPYDGAPLQPSSVYFWKVKTWDSHGVESSFSQMRCFVTAARLDGETARYPLQVSDEYPADITSSGDGLWLIDFGKDAFGRLKVTLASEKEADTVIVRLGETLKNGRIDRRPPGTVRYAEYRLPLSAGTHTYVVKIRPDRRNTDVRANVSSVKPILMPDYTGEVLPFRYCEIENCRTAPAQVVRQTVHYPFNETAASFHSSDSVLNQVWELCKYSVKATSFVGVYVDGDRERIPYEADALINQLCHYAVDREYAIARYSHEYLIHFATWPTEWILQSVLMAWTDYLYTGNPVSLQRFYDDLKAKSLLGLKESNGLISTRTGKVTPELLQSIHFNGDRNSFRDIVDWPQQGILGLGKNEPGEADGFVFSDYNTVVNAYHYEALRLVGLIAGTLGKTADEALYAKEAQRVKEQINRLLFDHKKGYYVDGVGVDHSSLHANMFPLAFDILPAGRTKSVLEYMHTRGLACSVYGSQFLLDAIYNAHDDAYGLKLLTSTDDRSWYNMIRAGSTISMEAWDNKYKPNQDWNHIWGAAPANLIPRKLMGIEPVEPGYRRIRIKPQPATLRRGEIKTPSIRGDIRVSFDNRPGENFTLEVEIPANATAEVWLPKWSKNCRLTVDGTPQKGKSVGDFIVTETGSGKHVFVVHL
;
A
#
# COMPACT_ATOMS: atom_id res chain seq x y z
N MET A 1 -60.92 -29.25 -21.01
CA MET A 1 -59.62 -29.58 -21.64
C MET A 1 -58.50 -29.36 -20.60
N LYS A 2 -58.01 -30.46 -20.03
CA LYS A 2 -56.94 -30.45 -19.06
C LYS A 2 -55.61 -30.43 -19.84
N ARG A 3 -54.78 -29.40 -19.67
CA ARG A 3 -53.39 -29.40 -20.13
C ARG A 3 -52.50 -29.99 -19.02
N VAL A 4 -51.93 -31.14 -19.31
CA VAL A 4 -50.89 -31.79 -18.49
C VAL A 4 -49.56 -31.17 -18.89
N LEU A 5 -48.88 -30.54 -17.92
CA LEU A 5 -47.55 -29.98 -18.07
C LEU A 5 -46.52 -31.07 -17.71
N TYR A 6 -45.82 -31.59 -18.68
CA TYR A 6 -44.68 -32.49 -18.47
C TYR A 6 -43.47 -31.67 -18.00
N MET A 7 -43.07 -31.88 -16.77
CA MET A 7 -41.83 -31.37 -16.20
C MET A 7 -40.71 -32.35 -16.57
N LEU A 8 -39.93 -32.03 -17.58
CA LEU A 8 -38.70 -32.75 -17.92
C LEU A 8 -37.62 -32.39 -16.86
N LEU A 9 -37.36 -33.33 -15.96
CA LEU A 9 -36.18 -33.35 -15.12
C LEU A 9 -34.95 -33.65 -15.99
N PHE A 10 -34.22 -32.60 -16.37
CA PHE A 10 -32.87 -32.76 -16.85
C PHE A 10 -31.97 -33.02 -15.64
N SER A 11 -31.62 -34.26 -15.39
CA SER A 11 -30.46 -34.62 -14.57
C SER A 11 -29.20 -34.34 -15.40
N GLY A 12 -28.78 -33.06 -15.42
CA GLY A 12 -27.49 -32.68 -15.93
C GLY A 12 -26.43 -33.12 -14.93
N SER A 13 -25.76 -34.24 -15.20
CA SER A 13 -24.43 -34.51 -14.65
C SER A 13 -23.49 -33.41 -15.21
N GLY A 14 -23.42 -32.26 -14.53
CA GLY A 14 -22.47 -31.22 -14.85
C GLY A 14 -21.06 -31.82 -14.70
N LEU A 15 -20.40 -32.04 -15.82
CA LEU A 15 -18.94 -32.22 -15.82
C LEU A 15 -18.36 -30.98 -15.16
N CYS A 16 -17.96 -31.11 -13.88
CA CYS A 16 -17.27 -30.10 -13.13
C CYS A 16 -15.85 -30.00 -13.71
N PHE A 17 -15.67 -29.16 -14.71
CA PHE A 17 -14.30 -28.84 -15.16
C PHE A 17 -13.62 -28.08 -14.02
N ALA A 18 -12.46 -28.58 -13.60
CA ALA A 18 -11.61 -27.80 -12.71
C ALA A 18 -11.33 -26.47 -13.38
N GLN A 19 -11.54 -25.39 -12.62
CA GLN A 19 -11.29 -24.05 -13.16
C GLN A 19 -9.79 -23.90 -13.42
N THR A 20 -9.43 -23.34 -14.57
CA THR A 20 -8.03 -23.10 -14.95
C THR A 20 -7.37 -22.10 -14.03
N PRO A 21 -6.05 -22.22 -13.75
CA PRO A 21 -5.27 -21.19 -13.05
C PRO A 21 -5.36 -19.84 -13.76
N THR A 22 -5.47 -18.77 -12.97
CA THR A 22 -5.57 -17.38 -13.46
C THR A 22 -4.55 -16.47 -12.78
N HIS A 23 -4.52 -15.19 -13.15
CA HIS A 23 -3.63 -14.19 -12.53
C HIS A 23 -2.18 -14.68 -12.44
N LEU A 24 -1.67 -15.17 -13.59
CA LEU A 24 -0.29 -15.62 -13.68
C LEU A 24 0.66 -14.45 -13.51
N THR A 25 1.65 -14.60 -12.62
CA THR A 25 2.65 -13.57 -12.35
C THR A 25 4.06 -14.06 -12.67
N THR A 26 4.89 -13.18 -13.22
CA THR A 26 6.33 -13.36 -13.38
C THR A 26 7.02 -12.27 -12.56
N ASP A 27 7.79 -12.65 -11.53
CA ASP A 27 8.42 -11.72 -10.55
C ASP A 27 7.43 -10.67 -10.00
N LEU A 28 6.25 -11.12 -9.54
CA LEU A 28 5.14 -10.33 -9.01
C LEU A 28 4.31 -9.55 -10.05
N LEU A 29 4.76 -9.45 -11.30
CA LEU A 29 4.06 -8.74 -12.37
C LEU A 29 3.07 -9.65 -13.09
N GLU A 30 1.80 -9.27 -13.15
CA GLU A 30 0.74 -10.03 -13.83
C GLU A 30 0.69 -9.73 -15.33
N HIS A 31 0.93 -8.48 -15.72
CA HIS A 31 0.74 -7.97 -17.08
C HIS A 31 2.06 -7.70 -17.81
N THR A 32 2.96 -8.67 -17.81
CA THR A 32 4.27 -8.58 -18.47
C THR A 32 4.21 -8.60 -20.00
N ASP A 33 3.04 -8.90 -20.55
CA ASP A 33 2.75 -8.98 -21.99
C ASP A 33 2.33 -7.64 -22.61
N ARG A 34 2.08 -6.61 -21.80
CA ARG A 34 1.61 -5.30 -22.27
C ARG A 34 2.73 -4.46 -22.83
N VAL A 35 2.43 -3.81 -23.97
CA VAL A 35 3.35 -2.93 -24.71
C VAL A 35 2.80 -1.51 -24.69
N PHE A 36 3.65 -0.52 -24.42
CA PHE A 36 3.27 0.89 -24.40
C PHE A 36 4.16 1.70 -25.34
N LEU A 37 3.59 2.76 -25.92
CA LEU A 37 4.28 3.77 -26.68
C LEU A 37 3.91 5.15 -26.13
N ASP A 38 4.90 5.92 -25.70
CA ASP A 38 4.73 7.22 -25.04
C ASP A 38 3.77 7.14 -23.83
N GLY A 39 3.79 6.01 -23.11
CA GLY A 39 2.94 5.70 -21.98
C GLY A 39 1.52 5.22 -22.33
N TYR A 40 1.10 5.25 -23.58
CA TYR A 40 -0.20 4.73 -24.01
C TYR A 40 -0.14 3.26 -24.42
N PRO A 41 -1.18 2.46 -24.17
CA PRO A 41 -1.23 1.09 -24.64
C PRO A 41 -1.05 1.02 -26.17
N ALA A 42 -0.10 0.22 -26.63
CA ALA A 42 0.07 -0.10 -28.05
C ALA A 42 -0.78 -1.32 -28.43
N ASN A 43 -1.33 -1.34 -29.63
CA ASN A 43 -2.06 -2.49 -30.15
C ASN A 43 -1.11 -3.53 -30.75
N LEU A 44 -0.11 -3.92 -29.96
CA LEU A 44 0.92 -4.88 -30.34
C LEU A 44 1.15 -5.87 -29.19
N SER A 45 1.39 -7.13 -29.53
CA SER A 45 1.88 -8.12 -28.57
C SER A 45 3.42 -8.09 -28.51
N LEU A 46 3.99 -8.60 -27.41
CA LEU A 46 5.45 -8.73 -27.29
C LEU A 46 6.07 -9.54 -28.44
N SER A 47 5.37 -10.58 -28.91
CA SER A 47 5.83 -11.41 -30.03
C SER A 47 5.92 -10.67 -31.37
N GLU A 48 5.22 -9.54 -31.52
CA GLU A 48 5.21 -8.74 -32.76
C GLU A 48 6.30 -7.65 -32.77
N LEU A 49 6.95 -7.38 -31.65
CA LEU A 49 7.96 -6.31 -31.53
C LEU A 49 9.25 -6.58 -32.30
N GLY A 50 9.62 -7.85 -32.48
CA GLY A 50 10.89 -8.23 -33.13
C GLY A 50 12.08 -7.55 -32.46
N THR A 51 12.92 -6.86 -33.24
CA THR A 51 14.11 -6.14 -32.77
C THR A 51 13.83 -4.70 -32.33
N ALA A 52 12.59 -4.21 -32.45
CA ALA A 52 12.23 -2.81 -32.17
C ALA A 52 11.87 -2.56 -30.69
N ILE A 53 12.31 -3.39 -29.78
CA ILE A 53 11.98 -3.36 -28.33
C ILE A 53 12.30 -1.99 -27.70
N GLU A 54 13.43 -1.38 -28.06
CA GLU A 54 13.90 -0.12 -27.44
C GLU A 54 12.97 1.09 -27.63
N ARG A 55 12.07 1.03 -28.60
CA ARG A 55 11.10 2.11 -28.88
C ARG A 55 9.95 2.13 -27.89
N TYR A 56 9.67 1.00 -27.25
CA TYR A 56 8.47 0.79 -26.44
C TYR A 56 8.82 0.76 -24.96
N GLN A 57 7.82 1.05 -24.11
CA GLN A 57 7.92 0.87 -22.68
C GLN A 57 7.32 -0.50 -22.33
N LEU A 58 8.09 -1.32 -21.64
CA LEU A 58 7.78 -2.71 -21.28
C LEU A 58 8.08 -2.97 -19.81
N ALA A 59 7.43 -3.98 -19.26
CA ALA A 59 7.80 -4.55 -17.98
C ALA A 59 8.90 -5.61 -18.22
N GLU A 60 10.14 -5.23 -18.03
CA GLU A 60 11.29 -6.10 -18.30
C GLU A 60 11.69 -6.90 -17.06
N ILE A 61 11.73 -8.22 -17.17
CA ILE A 61 12.16 -9.11 -16.09
C ILE A 61 13.69 -9.09 -15.98
N ARG A 62 14.18 -8.75 -14.79
CA ARG A 62 15.61 -8.57 -14.50
C ARG A 62 16.23 -9.74 -13.73
N ASN A 63 15.39 -10.66 -13.26
CA ASN A 63 15.84 -11.84 -12.53
C ASN A 63 16.20 -12.97 -13.51
N PRO A 64 17.44 -13.52 -13.47
CA PRO A 64 17.83 -14.64 -14.33
C PRO A 64 17.05 -15.94 -14.02
N LYS A 65 16.46 -16.05 -12.82
CA LYS A 65 15.57 -17.12 -12.39
C LYS A 65 14.28 -16.55 -11.84
N PRO A 66 13.38 -16.05 -12.71
CA PRO A 66 12.16 -15.39 -12.27
C PRO A 66 11.27 -16.31 -11.42
N ARG A 67 10.48 -15.72 -10.57
CA ARG A 67 9.50 -16.42 -9.74
C ARG A 67 8.14 -16.39 -10.43
N LEU A 68 7.57 -17.58 -10.63
CA LEU A 68 6.27 -17.76 -11.25
C LEU A 68 5.20 -17.95 -10.17
N GLY A 69 4.02 -17.37 -10.41
CA GLY A 69 2.90 -17.50 -9.49
C GLY A 69 1.57 -17.56 -10.24
N TRP A 70 0.55 -18.10 -9.59
CA TRP A 70 -0.81 -18.19 -10.15
C TRP A 70 -1.86 -18.29 -9.04
N VAL A 71 -3.09 -17.92 -9.37
CA VAL A 71 -4.26 -18.14 -8.54
C VAL A 71 -4.88 -19.48 -8.90
N VAL A 72 -5.07 -20.32 -7.89
CA VAL A 72 -5.84 -21.57 -8.01
C VAL A 72 -7.31 -21.24 -7.93
N ASN A 73 -8.12 -21.75 -8.86
CA ASN A 73 -9.56 -21.55 -8.89
C ASN A 73 -10.31 -22.85 -8.59
N SER A 74 -11.39 -22.75 -7.84
CA SER A 74 -12.31 -23.88 -7.59
C SER A 74 -13.67 -23.37 -7.15
N ASP A 75 -14.73 -24.04 -7.59
CA ASP A 75 -16.10 -23.83 -7.10
C ASP A 75 -16.41 -24.73 -5.88
N ARG A 76 -15.49 -25.63 -5.50
CA ARG A 76 -15.63 -26.50 -4.35
C ARG A 76 -15.01 -25.91 -3.11
N PRO A 77 -15.68 -25.97 -1.97
CA PRO A 77 -15.08 -25.53 -0.72
C PRO A 77 -13.92 -26.46 -0.31
N ASN A 78 -13.04 -25.96 0.55
CA ASN A 78 -11.89 -26.67 1.10
C ASN A 78 -10.92 -27.23 0.03
N THR A 79 -10.76 -26.50 -1.07
CA THR A 79 -9.86 -26.89 -2.16
C THR A 79 -8.45 -26.40 -1.88
N LEU A 80 -7.49 -27.34 -1.89
CA LEU A 80 -6.05 -27.08 -1.88
C LEU A 80 -5.43 -27.62 -3.15
N GLN A 81 -4.39 -26.96 -3.66
CA GLN A 81 -3.55 -27.50 -4.73
C GLN A 81 -2.72 -28.67 -4.14
N THR A 82 -2.54 -29.74 -4.91
CA THR A 82 -1.69 -30.89 -4.54
C THR A 82 -0.49 -31.02 -5.48
N ALA A 83 -0.63 -30.59 -6.74
CA ALA A 83 0.47 -30.61 -7.70
C ALA A 83 0.28 -29.52 -8.76
N TYR A 84 1.39 -29.25 -9.49
CA TYR A 84 1.36 -28.39 -10.68
C TYR A 84 2.24 -28.97 -11.80
N ARG A 85 2.05 -28.48 -13.04
CA ARG A 85 2.98 -28.63 -14.16
C ARG A 85 3.12 -27.30 -14.88
N ILE A 86 4.34 -26.79 -14.97
CA ILE A 86 4.70 -25.55 -15.65
C ILE A 86 5.40 -25.92 -16.97
N LEU A 87 5.03 -25.22 -18.05
CA LEU A 87 5.72 -25.25 -19.32
C LEU A 87 6.24 -23.86 -19.65
N VAL A 88 7.53 -23.76 -19.98
CA VAL A 88 8.17 -22.51 -20.44
C VAL A 88 8.84 -22.79 -21.78
N ALA A 89 8.55 -21.93 -22.79
CA ALA A 89 9.06 -22.10 -24.14
C ALA A 89 9.54 -20.79 -24.77
N SER A 90 10.38 -20.92 -25.79
CA SER A 90 10.88 -19.80 -26.60
C SER A 90 9.86 -19.30 -27.63
N SER A 91 8.80 -20.06 -27.90
CA SER A 91 7.76 -19.66 -28.85
C SER A 91 6.35 -20.08 -28.41
N PRO A 92 5.31 -19.33 -28.83
CA PRO A 92 3.92 -19.66 -28.51
C PRO A 92 3.46 -20.94 -29.22
N GLU A 93 4.03 -21.30 -30.39
CA GLU A 93 3.67 -22.48 -31.17
C GLU A 93 4.02 -23.79 -30.44
N LEU A 94 5.12 -23.80 -29.66
CA LEU A 94 5.47 -24.93 -28.81
C LEU A 94 4.44 -25.12 -27.71
N LEU A 95 4.11 -24.04 -26.98
CA LEU A 95 3.12 -24.12 -25.91
C LEU A 95 1.72 -24.48 -26.42
N ALA A 96 1.37 -24.08 -27.65
CA ALA A 96 0.08 -24.46 -28.25
C ALA A 96 -0.05 -25.97 -28.44
N LYS A 97 1.08 -26.69 -28.54
CA LYS A 97 1.16 -28.17 -28.64
C LYS A 97 1.43 -28.85 -27.30
N ASP A 98 1.44 -28.10 -26.18
CA ASP A 98 1.86 -28.55 -24.85
C ASP A 98 3.32 -29.03 -24.78
N GLU A 99 4.18 -28.47 -25.66
CA GLU A 99 5.63 -28.70 -25.73
C GLU A 99 6.40 -27.53 -25.10
N ALA A 100 7.57 -27.79 -24.53
CA ALA A 100 8.45 -26.80 -23.93
C ALA A 100 9.92 -27.14 -24.23
N ASP A 101 10.64 -26.16 -24.78
CA ASP A 101 12.09 -26.29 -25.08
C ASP A 101 13.00 -25.73 -23.99
N LEU A 102 12.43 -24.97 -23.02
CA LEU A 102 13.19 -24.36 -21.93
C LEU A 102 12.93 -25.05 -20.59
N TRP A 103 11.69 -25.30 -20.24
CA TRP A 103 11.34 -25.97 -18.98
C TRP A 103 9.99 -26.67 -19.05
N ASP A 104 10.00 -27.96 -18.79
CA ASP A 104 8.84 -28.72 -18.40
C ASP A 104 9.08 -29.25 -16.98
N SER A 105 8.37 -28.73 -16.00
CA SER A 105 8.52 -29.17 -14.61
C SER A 105 8.06 -30.62 -14.38
N GLY A 106 7.39 -31.25 -15.36
CA GLY A 106 6.60 -32.44 -15.11
C GLY A 106 5.52 -32.16 -14.08
N ARG A 107 4.81 -33.20 -13.66
CA ARG A 107 3.89 -33.13 -12.50
C ARG A 107 4.74 -33.06 -11.23
N THR A 108 4.74 -31.89 -10.58
CA THR A 108 5.45 -31.60 -9.33
C THR A 108 4.46 -31.61 -8.17
N GLU A 109 4.63 -32.52 -7.22
CA GLU A 109 3.80 -32.60 -6.02
C GLU A 109 4.12 -31.41 -5.09
N SER A 110 3.22 -30.44 -5.01
CA SER A 110 3.37 -29.23 -4.20
C SER A 110 2.06 -28.46 -4.11
N ASP A 111 1.80 -27.91 -2.93
CA ASP A 111 0.71 -26.96 -2.69
C ASP A 111 1.14 -25.50 -2.96
N ASN A 112 2.39 -25.27 -3.35
CA ASN A 112 2.89 -23.92 -3.62
C ASN A 112 2.41 -23.40 -5.00
N SER A 113 1.71 -22.27 -5.00
CA SER A 113 1.26 -21.54 -6.19
C SER A 113 1.80 -20.11 -6.24
N VAL A 114 2.77 -19.79 -5.36
CA VAL A 114 3.29 -18.43 -5.18
C VAL A 114 4.81 -18.47 -5.19
N ALA A 115 5.43 -17.60 -5.99
CA ALA A 115 6.88 -17.46 -6.06
C ALA A 115 7.65 -18.77 -6.35
N VAL A 116 7.10 -19.63 -7.23
CA VAL A 116 7.77 -20.85 -7.68
C VAL A 116 8.98 -20.47 -8.53
N PRO A 117 10.21 -20.94 -8.17
CA PRO A 117 11.39 -20.59 -8.94
C PRO A 117 11.38 -21.25 -10.33
N TYR A 118 11.74 -20.48 -11.36
CA TYR A 118 12.08 -21.03 -12.66
C TYR A 118 13.35 -21.90 -12.53
N ASP A 119 13.29 -23.13 -13.00
CA ASP A 119 14.40 -24.09 -12.92
C ASP A 119 14.67 -24.77 -14.27
N GLY A 120 14.49 -24.02 -15.36
CA GLY A 120 14.78 -24.45 -16.73
C GLY A 120 16.14 -24.00 -17.24
N ALA A 121 16.31 -24.07 -18.55
CA ALA A 121 17.52 -23.58 -19.25
C ALA A 121 17.76 -22.08 -18.98
N PRO A 122 19.02 -21.61 -18.94
CA PRO A 122 19.33 -20.20 -18.70
C PRO A 122 18.63 -19.25 -19.67
N LEU A 123 17.95 -18.23 -19.12
CA LEU A 123 17.30 -17.20 -19.92
C LEU A 123 18.36 -16.25 -20.52
N GLN A 124 18.12 -15.81 -21.75
CA GLN A 124 19.01 -14.85 -22.45
C GLN A 124 18.49 -13.41 -22.20
N PRO A 125 19.36 -12.39 -22.17
CA PRO A 125 18.97 -11.00 -22.16
C PRO A 125 18.14 -10.61 -23.39
N SER A 126 17.28 -9.59 -23.25
CA SER A 126 16.47 -8.99 -24.32
C SER A 126 15.70 -10.02 -25.16
N SER A 127 15.15 -11.04 -24.48
CA SER A 127 14.49 -12.17 -25.14
C SER A 127 13.07 -12.37 -24.60
N VAL A 128 12.15 -12.75 -25.48
CA VAL A 128 10.75 -13.02 -25.11
C VAL A 128 10.56 -14.49 -24.82
N TYR A 129 9.86 -14.80 -23.76
CA TYR A 129 9.53 -16.14 -23.30
C TYR A 129 8.04 -16.29 -23.01
N PHE A 130 7.55 -17.52 -23.16
CA PHE A 130 6.14 -17.87 -22.99
C PHE A 130 6.00 -18.96 -21.94
N TRP A 131 4.93 -18.92 -21.16
CA TRP A 131 4.68 -19.95 -20.17
C TRP A 131 3.20 -20.14 -19.85
N LYS A 132 2.87 -21.32 -19.34
CA LYS A 132 1.56 -21.68 -18.83
C LYS A 132 1.67 -22.75 -17.75
N VAL A 133 0.61 -22.91 -16.96
CA VAL A 133 0.56 -23.83 -15.83
C VAL A 133 -0.77 -24.56 -15.79
N LYS A 134 -0.77 -25.81 -15.33
CA LYS A 134 -1.94 -26.54 -14.88
C LYS A 134 -1.73 -27.11 -13.48
N THR A 135 -2.82 -27.39 -12.77
CA THR A 135 -2.79 -27.81 -11.37
C THR A 135 -3.64 -29.05 -11.15
N TRP A 136 -3.35 -29.75 -10.06
CA TRP A 136 -4.20 -30.81 -9.48
C TRP A 136 -4.63 -30.36 -8.09
N ASP A 137 -5.87 -30.67 -7.74
CA ASP A 137 -6.44 -30.28 -6.46
C ASP A 137 -6.60 -31.45 -5.47
N SER A 138 -6.98 -31.11 -4.23
CA SER A 138 -7.24 -32.07 -3.14
C SER A 138 -8.47 -32.97 -3.36
N HIS A 139 -9.29 -32.67 -4.38
CA HIS A 139 -10.42 -33.50 -4.79
C HIS A 139 -10.04 -34.45 -5.92
N GLY A 140 -8.74 -34.51 -6.30
CA GLY A 140 -8.24 -35.39 -7.38
C GLY A 140 -8.56 -34.87 -8.78
N VAL A 141 -8.88 -33.60 -8.94
CA VAL A 141 -9.24 -33.01 -10.24
C VAL A 141 -8.03 -32.31 -10.85
N GLU A 142 -7.75 -32.61 -12.14
CA GLU A 142 -6.75 -31.94 -12.95
C GLU A 142 -7.41 -30.78 -13.71
N SER A 143 -6.78 -29.59 -13.66
CA SER A 143 -7.24 -28.45 -14.45
C SER A 143 -6.76 -28.54 -15.90
N SER A 144 -7.37 -27.79 -16.79
CA SER A 144 -6.73 -27.43 -18.07
C SER A 144 -5.54 -26.51 -17.82
N PHE A 145 -4.63 -26.42 -18.80
CA PHE A 145 -3.61 -25.38 -18.76
C PHE A 145 -4.24 -23.99 -18.74
N SER A 146 -3.61 -23.07 -18.01
CA SER A 146 -3.95 -21.66 -18.01
C SER A 146 -3.85 -21.06 -19.42
N GLN A 147 -4.40 -19.86 -19.58
CA GLN A 147 -4.00 -19.02 -20.71
C GLN A 147 -2.46 -18.79 -20.65
N MET A 148 -1.85 -18.81 -21.83
CA MET A 148 -0.44 -18.54 -21.99
C MET A 148 -0.15 -17.08 -21.59
N ARG A 149 0.95 -16.86 -20.90
CA ARG A 149 1.54 -15.54 -20.62
C ARG A 149 2.91 -15.45 -21.25
N CYS A 150 3.32 -14.22 -21.57
CA CYS A 150 4.68 -13.97 -22.02
C CYS A 150 5.34 -12.86 -21.20
N PHE A 151 6.67 -12.87 -21.20
CA PHE A 151 7.47 -11.83 -20.58
C PHE A 151 8.74 -11.60 -21.42
N VAL A 152 9.31 -10.42 -21.30
CA VAL A 152 10.60 -10.07 -21.90
C VAL A 152 11.64 -9.92 -20.80
N THR A 153 12.83 -10.42 -21.03
CA THR A 153 13.99 -10.20 -20.14
C THR A 153 14.66 -8.88 -20.45
N ALA A 154 15.17 -8.21 -19.43
CA ALA A 154 15.96 -6.99 -19.59
C ALA A 154 17.30 -7.26 -20.28
N ALA A 155 17.94 -6.20 -20.80
CA ALA A 155 19.29 -6.25 -21.35
C ALA A 155 20.35 -6.68 -20.32
N ARG A 156 20.06 -6.49 -19.02
CA ARG A 156 20.89 -6.95 -17.89
C ARG A 156 20.04 -7.76 -16.94
N LEU A 157 20.46 -8.97 -16.63
CA LEU A 157 19.85 -9.85 -15.65
C LEU A 157 20.58 -9.72 -14.31
N ASP A 158 20.40 -8.56 -13.65
CA ASP A 158 21.10 -8.19 -12.40
C ASP A 158 20.32 -8.55 -11.13
N GLY A 159 19.11 -9.11 -11.29
CA GLY A 159 18.25 -9.52 -10.17
C GLY A 159 17.56 -8.37 -9.44
N GLU A 160 17.58 -7.15 -9.97
CA GLU A 160 16.78 -6.06 -9.42
C GLU A 160 15.27 -6.31 -9.64
N THR A 161 14.44 -5.78 -8.76
CA THR A 161 12.99 -5.92 -8.87
C THR A 161 12.48 -5.20 -10.12
N ALA A 162 11.81 -5.95 -10.98
CA ALA A 162 11.12 -5.41 -12.14
C ALA A 162 9.88 -4.62 -11.73
N ARG A 163 9.46 -3.64 -12.55
CA ARG A 163 8.24 -2.86 -12.38
C ARG A 163 7.63 -2.49 -13.71
N TYR A 164 6.38 -2.08 -13.69
CA TYR A 164 5.73 -1.56 -14.87
C TYR A 164 6.27 -0.18 -15.27
N PRO A 165 6.24 0.16 -16.56
CA PRO A 165 6.39 1.54 -17.00
C PRO A 165 5.20 2.39 -16.54
N LEU A 166 5.41 3.71 -16.38
CA LEU A 166 4.33 4.65 -16.16
C LEU A 166 3.40 4.70 -17.38
N GLN A 167 2.12 4.85 -17.10
CA GLN A 167 1.08 4.92 -18.12
C GLN A 167 0.53 6.34 -18.22
N VAL A 168 0.01 6.67 -19.40
CA VAL A 168 -0.73 7.89 -19.68
C VAL A 168 -2.17 7.53 -20.04
N SER A 169 -3.12 8.18 -19.37
CA SER A 169 -4.55 8.03 -19.64
C SER A 169 -5.16 9.38 -19.97
N ASP A 170 -6.00 9.42 -21.01
CA ASP A 170 -6.79 10.61 -21.34
C ASP A 170 -8.03 10.66 -20.44
N GLU A 171 -8.10 11.66 -19.56
CA GLU A 171 -9.24 11.91 -18.68
C GLU A 171 -10.01 13.15 -19.15
N TYR A 172 -11.35 13.03 -19.16
CA TYR A 172 -12.25 14.09 -19.59
C TYR A 172 -12.85 14.82 -18.40
N PRO A 173 -13.18 16.12 -18.54
CA PRO A 173 -13.81 16.90 -17.49
C PRO A 173 -15.11 16.28 -16.99
N ALA A 174 -15.34 16.38 -15.68
CA ALA A 174 -16.64 16.10 -15.07
C ALA A 174 -17.62 17.27 -15.29
N ASP A 175 -17.09 18.50 -15.37
CA ASP A 175 -17.88 19.71 -15.66
C ASP A 175 -17.08 20.75 -16.43
N ILE A 176 -17.77 21.53 -17.30
CA ILE A 176 -17.23 22.67 -18.02
C ILE A 176 -18.24 23.81 -17.92
N THR A 177 -17.89 24.89 -17.23
CA THR A 177 -18.73 26.06 -17.00
C THR A 177 -18.15 27.30 -17.65
N SER A 178 -18.99 28.06 -18.40
CA SER A 178 -18.63 29.37 -18.87
C SER A 178 -19.02 30.44 -17.86
N SER A 179 -18.08 31.31 -17.52
CA SER A 179 -18.33 32.47 -16.66
C SER A 179 -18.62 33.76 -17.48
N GLY A 180 -18.81 33.66 -18.83
CA GLY A 180 -18.89 34.77 -19.74
C GLY A 180 -17.51 35.36 -20.09
N ASP A 181 -17.47 36.38 -20.96
CA ASP A 181 -16.26 37.13 -21.35
C ASP A 181 -15.06 36.27 -21.82
N GLY A 182 -15.33 35.08 -22.36
CA GLY A 182 -14.29 34.19 -22.87
C GLY A 182 -13.52 33.46 -21.76
N LEU A 183 -14.15 33.30 -20.61
CA LEU A 183 -13.60 32.52 -19.48
C LEU A 183 -14.33 31.21 -19.33
N TRP A 184 -13.58 30.12 -19.30
CA TRP A 184 -14.04 28.75 -19.08
C TRP A 184 -13.38 28.17 -17.82
N LEU A 185 -14.20 27.64 -16.92
CA LEU A 185 -13.76 26.82 -15.77
C LEU A 185 -14.06 25.35 -16.04
N ILE A 186 -13.06 24.51 -15.88
CA ILE A 186 -13.11 23.07 -16.13
C ILE A 186 -12.77 22.36 -14.84
N ASP A 187 -13.64 21.43 -14.37
CA ASP A 187 -13.42 20.56 -13.23
C ASP A 187 -13.27 19.11 -13.71
N PHE A 188 -12.15 18.47 -13.39
CA PHE A 188 -11.92 17.05 -13.66
C PHE A 188 -12.48 16.12 -12.55
N GLY A 189 -13.13 16.68 -11.54
CA GLY A 189 -13.75 15.93 -10.44
C GLY A 189 -12.77 15.53 -9.35
N LYS A 190 -11.60 15.02 -9.72
CA LYS A 190 -10.52 14.65 -8.79
C LYS A 190 -9.19 15.25 -9.24
N ASP A 191 -8.31 15.50 -8.28
CA ASP A 191 -6.93 15.90 -8.54
C ASP A 191 -6.11 14.72 -9.08
N ALA A 192 -5.19 14.97 -10.00
CA ALA A 192 -4.24 13.99 -10.52
C ALA A 192 -3.04 14.67 -11.20
N PHE A 193 -1.97 13.94 -11.30
CA PHE A 193 -0.72 14.37 -11.93
C PHE A 193 -0.80 14.23 -13.44
N GLY A 194 -0.67 15.33 -14.18
CA GLY A 194 -0.82 15.25 -15.62
C GLY A 194 -0.44 16.52 -16.38
N ARG A 195 -0.77 16.49 -17.66
CA ARG A 195 -0.64 17.59 -18.61
C ARG A 195 -2.00 17.91 -19.21
N LEU A 196 -2.18 19.15 -19.64
CA LEU A 196 -3.42 19.55 -20.32
C LEU A 196 -3.24 19.49 -21.84
N LYS A 197 -4.15 18.80 -22.53
CA LYS A 197 -4.34 18.79 -23.98
C LYS A 197 -5.66 19.48 -24.30
N VAL A 198 -5.64 20.53 -25.13
CA VAL A 198 -6.83 21.30 -25.47
C VAL A 198 -6.94 21.50 -26.98
N THR A 199 -8.17 21.43 -27.53
CA THR A 199 -8.47 21.77 -28.91
C THR A 199 -9.25 23.06 -28.90
N LEU A 200 -8.64 24.14 -29.46
CA LEU A 200 -9.13 25.50 -29.43
C LEU A 200 -9.23 26.04 -30.88
N ALA A 201 -10.18 26.90 -31.08
CA ALA A 201 -10.35 27.63 -32.33
C ALA A 201 -9.97 29.12 -32.19
N SER A 202 -9.28 29.68 -33.15
CA SER A 202 -9.00 31.11 -33.27
C SER A 202 -9.28 31.62 -34.69
N GLU A 203 -9.82 32.80 -34.79
CA GLU A 203 -9.99 33.49 -36.08
C GLU A 203 -8.73 34.25 -36.48
N LYS A 204 -7.74 34.40 -35.61
CA LYS A 204 -6.55 35.21 -35.78
C LYS A 204 -5.27 34.36 -35.80
N GLU A 205 -4.31 34.74 -36.64
CA GLU A 205 -2.99 34.09 -36.74
C GLU A 205 -2.12 34.25 -35.48
N ALA A 206 -2.37 35.24 -34.65
CA ALA A 206 -1.58 35.55 -33.47
C ALA A 206 -2.49 35.88 -32.28
N ASP A 207 -3.30 34.92 -31.87
CA ASP A 207 -4.11 35.01 -30.66
C ASP A 207 -3.41 34.36 -29.48
N THR A 208 -3.84 34.64 -28.26
CA THR A 208 -3.25 34.07 -27.06
C THR A 208 -4.33 33.86 -26.02
N VAL A 209 -4.46 32.63 -25.54
CA VAL A 209 -5.26 32.31 -24.36
C VAL A 209 -4.36 32.14 -23.12
N ILE A 210 -4.95 32.39 -21.96
CA ILE A 210 -4.29 32.13 -20.69
C ILE A 210 -4.89 30.84 -20.12
N VAL A 211 -4.05 29.86 -19.92
CA VAL A 211 -4.40 28.57 -19.27
C VAL A 211 -3.88 28.57 -17.85
N ARG A 212 -4.75 28.31 -16.90
CA ARG A 212 -4.36 28.12 -15.48
C ARG A 212 -4.74 26.75 -15.02
N LEU A 213 -3.86 26.14 -14.27
CA LEU A 213 -4.02 24.83 -13.64
C LEU A 213 -3.91 24.99 -12.13
N GLY A 214 -4.75 24.30 -11.36
CA GLY A 214 -4.71 24.38 -9.91
C GLY A 214 -5.50 23.28 -9.21
N GLU A 215 -5.15 23.03 -7.96
CA GLU A 215 -5.78 22.00 -7.12
C GLU A 215 -7.03 22.53 -6.41
N THR A 216 -7.12 23.87 -6.17
CA THR A 216 -8.15 24.46 -5.31
C THR A 216 -8.85 25.65 -5.97
N LEU A 217 -10.09 25.89 -5.51
CA LEU A 217 -10.88 27.06 -5.89
C LEU A 217 -11.02 28.05 -4.73
N LYS A 218 -11.10 29.34 -5.08
CA LYS A 218 -11.47 30.43 -4.19
C LYS A 218 -12.46 31.35 -4.92
N ASN A 219 -13.61 31.55 -4.32
CA ASN A 219 -14.69 32.37 -4.90
C ASN A 219 -15.07 31.96 -6.34
N GLY A 220 -15.16 30.65 -6.61
CA GLY A 220 -15.53 30.10 -7.91
C GLY A 220 -14.46 30.19 -9.01
N ARG A 221 -13.22 30.54 -8.66
CA ARG A 221 -12.06 30.63 -9.55
C ARG A 221 -10.91 29.82 -8.99
N ILE A 222 -9.96 29.39 -9.81
CA ILE A 222 -8.72 28.78 -9.32
C ILE A 222 -8.04 29.73 -8.35
N ASP A 223 -7.69 29.22 -7.14
CA ASP A 223 -6.94 30.02 -6.17
C ASP A 223 -5.53 30.29 -6.71
N ARG A 224 -5.22 31.57 -6.90
CA ARG A 224 -3.92 32.01 -7.43
C ARG A 224 -2.82 32.11 -6.39
N ARG A 225 -3.19 31.96 -5.12
CA ARG A 225 -2.30 31.94 -3.95
C ARG A 225 -2.80 30.91 -2.96
N PRO A 226 -2.81 29.61 -3.37
CA PRO A 226 -3.24 28.56 -2.48
C PRO A 226 -2.31 28.44 -1.27
N PRO A 227 -2.79 27.89 -0.15
CA PRO A 227 -1.96 27.71 1.03
C PRO A 227 -0.89 26.65 0.80
N GLY A 228 0.18 26.72 1.59
CA GLY A 228 1.23 25.71 1.61
C GLY A 228 1.98 25.57 0.30
N THR A 229 2.10 24.36 -0.15
CA THR A 229 2.70 24.01 -1.44
C THR A 229 1.69 23.47 -2.44
N VAL A 230 0.39 23.61 -2.14
CA VAL A 230 -0.71 23.36 -3.09
C VAL A 230 -0.47 24.08 -4.39
N ARG A 231 -0.68 23.40 -5.51
CA ARG A 231 -0.23 23.91 -6.81
C ARG A 231 -1.18 24.91 -7.47
N TYR A 232 -0.56 25.90 -8.07
CA TYR A 232 -1.11 26.81 -9.07
C TYR A 232 -0.07 27.08 -10.15
N ALA A 233 -0.47 27.05 -11.41
CA ALA A 233 0.40 27.43 -12.51
C ALA A 233 -0.38 28.18 -13.60
N GLU A 234 0.29 29.14 -14.27
CA GLU A 234 -0.26 29.93 -15.38
C GLU A 234 0.62 29.80 -16.61
N TYR A 235 -0.02 29.60 -17.76
CA TYR A 235 0.62 29.44 -19.06
C TYR A 235 -0.04 30.36 -20.09
N ARG A 236 0.77 31.01 -20.91
CA ARG A 236 0.32 31.72 -22.11
C ARG A 236 0.43 30.76 -23.29
N LEU A 237 -0.68 30.47 -23.93
CA LEU A 237 -0.75 29.53 -25.04
C LEU A 237 -1.05 30.35 -26.34
N PRO A 238 -0.05 30.53 -27.23
CA PRO A 238 -0.27 31.16 -28.51
C PRO A 238 -1.11 30.23 -29.39
N LEU A 239 -2.08 30.82 -30.09
CA LEU A 239 -2.97 30.11 -31.00
C LEU A 239 -2.67 30.53 -32.45
N SER A 240 -2.81 29.57 -33.37
CA SER A 240 -2.86 29.79 -34.80
C SER A 240 -4.31 29.90 -35.29
N ALA A 241 -4.55 30.54 -36.42
CA ALA A 241 -5.86 30.59 -37.03
C ALA A 241 -6.39 29.18 -37.37
N GLY A 242 -7.69 28.98 -37.21
CA GLY A 242 -8.33 27.66 -37.34
C GLY A 242 -8.48 26.92 -36.03
N THR A 243 -8.80 25.64 -36.12
CA THR A 243 -8.97 24.74 -34.96
C THR A 243 -7.77 23.85 -34.84
N HIS A 244 -7.04 23.96 -33.71
CA HIS A 244 -5.82 23.20 -33.46
C HIS A 244 -5.80 22.58 -32.06
N THR A 245 -5.08 21.48 -31.94
CA THR A 245 -4.85 20.80 -30.66
C THR A 245 -3.48 21.22 -30.12
N TYR A 246 -3.46 21.63 -28.85
CA TYR A 246 -2.29 22.09 -28.13
C TYR A 246 -2.08 21.23 -26.88
N VAL A 247 -0.82 20.92 -26.56
CA VAL A 247 -0.42 20.32 -25.28
C VAL A 247 0.31 21.39 -24.47
N VAL A 248 -0.21 21.68 -23.28
CA VAL A 248 0.43 22.64 -22.38
C VAL A 248 1.67 22.01 -21.78
N LYS A 249 2.84 22.54 -22.12
CA LYS A 249 4.11 22.06 -21.61
C LYS A 249 4.29 22.51 -20.16
N ILE A 250 4.26 21.56 -19.21
CA ILE A 250 4.49 21.81 -17.79
C ILE A 250 5.96 22.22 -17.58
N ARG A 251 6.17 23.29 -16.81
CA ARG A 251 7.51 23.76 -16.46
C ARG A 251 8.02 22.99 -15.23
N PRO A 252 9.26 22.44 -15.27
CA PRO A 252 9.88 21.82 -14.11
C PRO A 252 9.94 22.80 -12.92
N ASP A 253 9.61 22.30 -11.73
CA ASP A 253 9.78 23.04 -10.47
C ASP A 253 11.12 22.63 -9.83
N ARG A 254 11.95 23.59 -9.49
CA ARG A 254 13.27 23.32 -8.88
C ARG A 254 13.17 22.61 -7.54
N ARG A 255 12.04 22.71 -6.83
CA ARG A 255 11.84 22.04 -5.54
C ARG A 255 11.88 20.52 -5.66
N ASN A 256 11.36 19.98 -6.76
CA ASN A 256 11.20 18.54 -6.99
C ASN A 256 11.93 18.01 -8.25
N THR A 257 12.75 18.82 -8.89
CA THR A 257 13.53 18.42 -10.08
C THR A 257 15.02 18.76 -9.97
N ASP A 258 15.44 19.60 -9.04
CA ASP A 258 16.86 19.93 -8.86
C ASP A 258 17.55 18.90 -7.94
N VAL A 259 18.15 17.88 -8.54
CA VAL A 259 18.90 16.83 -7.84
C VAL A 259 20.13 17.34 -7.08
N ARG A 260 20.52 18.61 -7.26
CA ARG A 260 21.66 19.23 -6.57
C ARG A 260 21.25 20.05 -5.35
N ALA A 261 20.01 20.54 -5.33
CA ALA A 261 19.53 21.46 -4.29
C ALA A 261 19.17 20.76 -2.98
N ASN A 262 19.16 19.43 -2.96
CA ASN A 262 18.65 18.67 -1.84
C ASN A 262 19.71 18.42 -0.76
N VAL A 263 19.37 18.73 0.49
CA VAL A 263 20.18 18.49 1.68
C VAL A 263 20.18 17.00 2.08
N SER A 264 19.18 16.25 1.59
CA SER A 264 19.04 14.80 1.84
C SER A 264 20.03 13.97 1.01
N SER A 265 20.43 12.82 1.54
CA SER A 265 21.14 11.76 0.81
C SER A 265 20.33 11.20 -0.36
N VAL A 266 19.03 11.32 -0.30
CA VAL A 266 18.07 10.86 -1.32
C VAL A 266 17.71 12.01 -2.27
N LYS A 267 17.57 11.70 -3.55
CA LYS A 267 17.31 12.69 -4.60
C LYS A 267 15.86 12.64 -5.06
N PRO A 268 15.31 13.77 -5.57
CA PRO A 268 14.03 13.77 -6.25
C PRO A 268 13.99 12.75 -7.38
N ILE A 269 12.88 12.07 -7.54
CA ILE A 269 12.62 11.19 -8.67
C ILE A 269 12.11 12.03 -9.83
N LEU A 270 12.81 11.96 -10.94
CA LEU A 270 12.46 12.70 -12.15
C LEU A 270 11.45 11.92 -12.99
N MET A 271 10.58 12.66 -13.69
CA MET A 271 9.69 12.07 -14.68
C MET A 271 10.49 11.52 -15.86
N PRO A 272 10.10 10.35 -16.41
CA PRO A 272 10.74 9.84 -17.62
C PRO A 272 10.39 10.71 -18.84
N ASP A 273 11.32 10.82 -19.79
CA ASP A 273 11.19 11.68 -20.97
C ASP A 273 9.91 11.43 -21.79
N TYR A 274 9.48 10.18 -21.90
CA TYR A 274 8.30 9.82 -22.69
C TYR A 274 6.97 10.34 -22.09
N THR A 275 6.89 10.57 -20.76
CA THR A 275 5.73 11.21 -20.13
C THR A 275 5.86 12.73 -20.11
N GLY A 276 7.10 13.24 -20.08
CA GLY A 276 7.39 14.64 -19.77
C GLY A 276 7.01 15.05 -18.36
N GLU A 277 7.20 16.32 -18.03
CA GLU A 277 6.88 16.87 -16.72
C GLU A 277 5.37 16.95 -16.47
N VAL A 278 4.94 16.78 -15.21
CA VAL A 278 3.54 16.79 -14.78
C VAL A 278 3.29 17.79 -13.65
N LEU A 279 2.03 18.20 -13.51
CA LEU A 279 1.55 19.03 -12.41
C LEU A 279 0.32 18.36 -11.80
N PRO A 280 0.15 18.33 -10.47
CA PRO A 280 -1.13 17.96 -9.87
C PRO A 280 -2.13 19.10 -10.09
N PHE A 281 -3.32 18.77 -10.62
CA PHE A 281 -4.41 19.71 -10.76
C PHE A 281 -5.75 19.00 -10.91
N ARG A 282 -6.76 19.58 -10.28
CA ARG A 282 -8.16 19.22 -10.47
C ARG A 282 -8.84 20.19 -11.44
N TYR A 283 -8.47 21.47 -11.36
CA TYR A 283 -9.14 22.54 -12.09
C TYR A 283 -8.27 23.12 -13.19
N CYS A 284 -8.92 23.48 -14.29
CA CYS A 284 -8.32 24.26 -15.37
C CYS A 284 -9.19 25.50 -15.65
N GLU A 285 -8.59 26.67 -15.81
CA GLU A 285 -9.23 27.85 -16.39
C GLU A 285 -8.61 28.16 -17.75
N ILE A 286 -9.46 28.51 -18.71
CA ILE A 286 -9.04 29.05 -20.02
C ILE A 286 -9.66 30.43 -20.16
N GLU A 287 -8.83 31.48 -20.22
CA GLU A 287 -9.24 32.88 -20.33
C GLU A 287 -8.83 33.43 -21.68
N ASN A 288 -9.58 34.40 -22.19
CA ASN A 288 -9.52 34.96 -23.54
C ASN A 288 -9.92 33.95 -24.64
N CYS A 289 -10.72 32.95 -24.31
CA CYS A 289 -11.23 31.91 -25.20
C CYS A 289 -12.69 32.20 -25.54
N ARG A 290 -12.94 32.88 -26.66
CA ARG A 290 -14.28 33.37 -27.03
C ARG A 290 -15.26 32.27 -27.41
N THR A 291 -14.77 31.22 -28.02
CA THR A 291 -15.54 30.00 -28.37
C THR A 291 -15.30 28.91 -27.36
N ALA A 292 -16.31 28.08 -27.16
CA ALA A 292 -16.12 26.89 -26.27
C ALA A 292 -14.93 26.06 -26.76
N PRO A 293 -14.06 25.59 -25.86
CA PRO A 293 -13.05 24.60 -26.21
C PRO A 293 -13.71 23.40 -26.89
N ALA A 294 -13.22 22.99 -28.07
CA ALA A 294 -13.77 21.84 -28.79
C ALA A 294 -13.48 20.52 -28.05
N GLN A 295 -12.34 20.48 -27.35
CA GLN A 295 -11.97 19.35 -26.48
C GLN A 295 -11.03 19.84 -25.37
N VAL A 296 -11.21 19.29 -24.17
CA VAL A 296 -10.29 19.46 -23.04
C VAL A 296 -10.02 18.10 -22.45
N VAL A 297 -8.74 17.74 -22.30
CA VAL A 297 -8.31 16.44 -21.81
C VAL A 297 -7.15 16.64 -20.83
N ARG A 298 -7.21 16.00 -19.67
CA ARG A 298 -6.04 15.80 -18.82
C ARG A 298 -5.36 14.50 -19.21
N GLN A 299 -4.10 14.57 -19.63
CA GLN A 299 -3.24 13.43 -19.86
C GLN A 299 -2.62 13.05 -18.52
N THR A 300 -3.32 12.19 -17.75
CA THR A 300 -2.93 11.78 -16.41
C THR A 300 -1.84 10.73 -16.48
N VAL A 301 -0.73 10.96 -15.78
CA VAL A 301 0.38 10.00 -15.63
C VAL A 301 0.23 9.25 -14.32
N HIS A 302 0.27 7.94 -14.37
CA HIS A 302 0.12 7.08 -13.21
C HIS A 302 0.84 5.75 -13.39
N TYR A 303 1.16 5.10 -12.28
CA TYR A 303 1.52 3.68 -12.29
C TYR A 303 0.25 2.82 -12.51
N PRO A 304 0.33 1.65 -13.14
CA PRO A 304 -0.84 0.78 -13.32
C PRO A 304 -1.59 0.55 -12.01
N PHE A 305 -2.91 0.68 -12.04
CA PHE A 305 -3.77 0.50 -10.87
C PHE A 305 -5.13 -0.09 -11.29
N ASN A 306 -5.56 -1.15 -10.61
CA ASN A 306 -6.84 -1.78 -10.87
C ASN A 306 -7.91 -1.24 -9.91
N GLU A 307 -8.72 -0.29 -10.39
CA GLU A 307 -9.82 0.34 -9.64
C GLU A 307 -10.82 -0.67 -9.05
N THR A 308 -10.93 -1.86 -9.66
CA THR A 308 -11.91 -2.88 -9.26
C THR A 308 -11.34 -3.97 -8.36
N ALA A 309 -10.03 -3.94 -8.05
CA ALA A 309 -9.39 -4.95 -7.21
C ALA A 309 -9.95 -4.96 -5.79
N ALA A 310 -10.25 -3.78 -5.23
CA ALA A 310 -10.84 -3.65 -3.90
C ALA A 310 -12.08 -2.77 -3.91
N SER A 311 -13.03 -3.07 -3.02
CA SER A 311 -14.22 -2.26 -2.76
C SER A 311 -14.58 -2.35 -1.28
N PHE A 312 -15.11 -1.28 -0.71
CA PHE A 312 -15.63 -1.24 0.65
C PHE A 312 -16.92 -0.45 0.70
N HIS A 313 -17.86 -0.94 1.47
CA HIS A 313 -19.10 -0.23 1.79
C HIS A 313 -19.54 -0.56 3.20
N SER A 314 -20.06 0.44 3.92
CA SER A 314 -20.56 0.27 5.27
C SER A 314 -21.83 1.08 5.52
N SER A 315 -22.45 0.86 6.68
CA SER A 315 -23.60 1.65 7.13
C SER A 315 -23.23 3.07 7.58
N ASP A 316 -21.95 3.45 7.59
CA ASP A 316 -21.48 4.78 7.96
C ASP A 316 -20.99 5.54 6.73
N SER A 317 -21.62 6.69 6.43
CA SER A 317 -21.32 7.47 5.23
C SER A 317 -19.98 8.21 5.29
N VAL A 318 -19.51 8.61 6.48
CA VAL A 318 -18.22 9.27 6.67
C VAL A 318 -17.11 8.25 6.40
N LEU A 319 -17.23 7.05 6.98
CA LEU A 319 -16.27 5.98 6.77
C LEU A 319 -16.13 5.59 5.29
N ASN A 320 -17.25 5.54 4.55
CA ASN A 320 -17.24 5.28 3.11
C ASN A 320 -16.50 6.36 2.32
N GLN A 321 -16.70 7.64 2.67
CA GLN A 321 -15.99 8.75 2.03
C GLN A 321 -14.50 8.74 2.35
N VAL A 322 -14.13 8.42 3.59
CA VAL A 322 -12.72 8.26 4.02
C VAL A 322 -12.03 7.14 3.25
N TRP A 323 -12.71 5.99 3.06
CA TRP A 323 -12.21 4.90 2.24
C TRP A 323 -11.91 5.35 0.80
N GLU A 324 -12.87 6.02 0.16
CA GLU A 324 -12.72 6.47 -1.23
C GLU A 324 -11.58 7.50 -1.40
N LEU A 325 -11.44 8.45 -0.45
CA LEU A 325 -10.31 9.38 -0.43
C LEU A 325 -8.98 8.62 -0.38
N CYS A 326 -8.85 7.70 0.57
CA CYS A 326 -7.59 7.01 0.85
C CYS A 326 -7.22 6.02 -0.26
N LYS A 327 -8.20 5.26 -0.80
CA LYS A 327 -7.99 4.36 -1.95
C LYS A 327 -7.53 5.12 -3.18
N TYR A 328 -8.18 6.26 -3.49
CA TYR A 328 -7.79 7.08 -4.64
C TYR A 328 -6.39 7.68 -4.46
N SER A 329 -6.00 8.02 -3.24
CA SER A 329 -4.67 8.54 -2.94
C SER A 329 -3.56 7.57 -3.34
N VAL A 330 -3.74 6.27 -3.14
CA VAL A 330 -2.77 5.24 -3.56
C VAL A 330 -2.50 5.31 -5.07
N LYS A 331 -3.56 5.38 -5.88
CA LYS A 331 -3.44 5.54 -7.33
C LYS A 331 -2.73 6.83 -7.71
N ALA A 332 -3.23 7.96 -7.18
CA ALA A 332 -2.78 9.29 -7.59
C ALA A 332 -1.31 9.56 -7.25
N THR A 333 -0.84 9.10 -6.07
CA THR A 333 0.53 9.37 -5.61
C THR A 333 1.59 8.43 -6.17
N SER A 334 1.21 7.40 -6.93
CA SER A 334 2.15 6.46 -7.58
C SER A 334 2.65 6.94 -8.95
N PHE A 335 2.61 8.24 -9.22
CA PHE A 335 2.82 8.87 -10.53
C PHE A 335 4.28 8.88 -11.04
N VAL A 336 5.27 8.54 -10.20
CA VAL A 336 6.69 8.47 -10.60
C VAL A 336 7.25 7.03 -10.61
N GLY A 337 6.41 6.02 -10.35
CA GLY A 337 6.79 4.61 -10.41
C GLY A 337 7.71 4.14 -9.29
N VAL A 338 7.79 4.91 -8.21
CA VAL A 338 8.38 4.60 -6.90
C VAL A 338 7.61 5.41 -5.87
N TYR A 339 7.55 4.95 -4.64
CA TYR A 339 6.84 5.69 -3.60
C TYR A 339 7.64 6.92 -3.16
N VAL A 340 6.99 8.08 -3.25
CA VAL A 340 7.54 9.38 -2.85
C VAL A 340 6.60 10.08 -1.88
N ASP A 341 7.09 11.10 -1.18
CA ASP A 341 6.32 11.92 -0.23
C ASP A 341 5.12 12.64 -0.88
N GLY A 342 5.29 13.16 -2.07
CA GLY A 342 4.29 13.91 -2.83
C GLY A 342 4.93 14.79 -3.88
N ASP A 343 4.21 15.79 -4.37
CA ASP A 343 4.73 16.67 -5.41
C ASP A 343 5.76 17.69 -4.92
N ARG A 344 5.71 18.05 -3.63
CA ARG A 344 6.59 19.12 -3.12
C ARG A 344 8.06 18.81 -3.31
N GLU A 345 8.50 17.60 -2.99
CA GLU A 345 9.90 17.18 -3.03
C GLU A 345 10.15 16.02 -3.99
N ARG A 346 9.16 15.12 -4.18
CA ARG A 346 9.24 13.85 -4.93
C ARG A 346 10.39 12.97 -4.44
N ILE A 347 10.59 12.94 -3.13
CA ILE A 347 11.63 12.15 -2.48
C ILE A 347 11.04 10.89 -1.88
N PRO A 348 11.66 9.72 -2.12
CA PRO A 348 11.34 8.50 -1.37
C PRO A 348 11.76 8.63 0.10
N TYR A 349 10.82 8.35 1.02
CA TYR A 349 11.06 8.22 2.44
C TYR A 349 10.49 6.90 2.96
N GLU A 350 11.14 6.28 3.95
CA GLU A 350 10.70 4.98 4.51
C GLU A 350 9.31 5.07 5.15
N ALA A 351 8.98 6.19 5.80
CA ALA A 351 7.67 6.38 6.43
C ALA A 351 6.53 6.39 5.40
N ASP A 352 6.72 7.15 4.32
CA ASP A 352 5.77 7.20 3.20
C ASP A 352 5.66 5.85 2.51
N ALA A 353 6.80 5.20 2.27
CA ALA A 353 6.84 3.91 1.59
C ALA A 353 6.17 2.80 2.41
N LEU A 354 6.32 2.78 3.75
CA LEU A 354 5.67 1.78 4.61
C LEU A 354 4.13 1.90 4.55
N ILE A 355 3.60 3.11 4.68
CA ILE A 355 2.15 3.31 4.64
C ILE A 355 1.61 3.04 3.24
N ASN A 356 2.32 3.50 2.21
CA ASN A 356 1.92 3.24 0.82
C ASN A 356 1.93 1.74 0.50
N GLN A 357 2.96 0.99 0.92
CA GLN A 357 3.02 -0.47 0.78
C GLN A 357 1.80 -1.16 1.41
N LEU A 358 1.48 -0.83 2.67
CA LEU A 358 0.34 -1.40 3.38
C LEU A 358 -0.98 -1.07 2.66
N CYS A 359 -1.15 0.18 2.23
CA CYS A 359 -2.34 0.64 1.53
C CYS A 359 -2.46 -0.01 0.14
N HIS A 360 -1.37 -0.05 -0.64
CA HIS A 360 -1.37 -0.62 -1.98
C HIS A 360 -1.74 -2.11 -1.95
N TYR A 361 -1.13 -2.89 -1.06
CA TYR A 361 -1.44 -4.32 -0.88
C TYR A 361 -2.90 -4.58 -0.45
N ALA A 362 -3.54 -3.61 0.18
CA ALA A 362 -4.93 -3.73 0.60
C ALA A 362 -5.94 -3.37 -0.50
N VAL A 363 -5.55 -2.54 -1.47
CA VAL A 363 -6.48 -1.99 -2.47
C VAL A 363 -6.20 -2.42 -3.91
N ASP A 364 -5.01 -3.01 -4.20
CA ASP A 364 -4.64 -3.51 -5.52
C ASP A 364 -3.82 -4.80 -5.46
N ARG A 365 -3.74 -5.52 -6.58
CA ARG A 365 -2.94 -6.75 -6.75
C ARG A 365 -1.54 -6.46 -7.27
N GLU A 366 -1.09 -5.26 -7.15
CA GLU A 366 0.24 -4.83 -7.57
C GLU A 366 1.20 -4.87 -6.37
N TYR A 367 2.29 -5.60 -6.49
CA TYR A 367 3.27 -5.82 -5.41
C TYR A 367 4.66 -5.31 -5.77
N ALA A 368 4.94 -5.16 -7.06
CA ALA A 368 6.30 -4.91 -7.55
C ALA A 368 6.78 -3.48 -7.24
N ILE A 369 5.91 -2.47 -7.35
CA ILE A 369 6.27 -1.08 -7.00
C ILE A 369 6.63 -0.96 -5.50
N ALA A 370 5.90 -1.66 -4.64
CA ALA A 370 6.17 -1.65 -3.20
C ALA A 370 7.53 -2.29 -2.89
N ARG A 371 7.81 -3.46 -3.48
CA ARG A 371 9.12 -4.12 -3.36
C ARG A 371 10.24 -3.25 -3.91
N TYR A 372 10.08 -2.70 -5.09
CA TYR A 372 11.07 -1.81 -5.70
C TYR A 372 11.36 -0.59 -4.81
N SER A 373 10.32 0.05 -4.26
CA SER A 373 10.46 1.23 -3.40
C SER A 373 11.18 0.90 -2.09
N HIS A 374 10.84 -0.22 -1.47
CA HIS A 374 11.51 -0.71 -0.28
C HIS A 374 12.99 -1.04 -0.54
N GLU A 375 13.30 -1.79 -1.62
CA GLU A 375 14.68 -2.12 -2.00
C GLU A 375 15.50 -0.87 -2.37
N TYR A 376 14.89 0.11 -3.02
CA TYR A 376 15.50 1.41 -3.28
C TYR A 376 15.93 2.09 -1.97
N LEU A 377 15.05 2.14 -0.96
CA LEU A 377 15.32 2.76 0.35
C LEU A 377 16.33 1.97 1.20
N ILE A 378 16.58 0.70 0.92
CA ILE A 378 17.70 -0.01 1.54
C ILE A 378 19.03 0.65 1.13
N HIS A 379 19.19 1.00 -0.15
CA HIS A 379 20.41 1.63 -0.67
C HIS A 379 20.47 3.15 -0.48
N PHE A 380 19.32 3.80 -0.31
CA PHE A 380 19.18 5.25 -0.20
C PHE A 380 18.43 5.62 1.08
N ALA A 381 19.06 5.32 2.21
CA ALA A 381 18.51 5.57 3.53
C ALA A 381 18.28 7.05 3.82
N THR A 382 17.16 7.39 4.44
CA THR A 382 16.85 8.75 4.87
C THR A 382 17.37 9.04 6.28
N TRP A 383 17.15 10.22 6.81
CA TRP A 383 17.84 10.71 8.00
C TRP A 383 17.16 10.42 9.36
N PRO A 384 15.85 10.16 9.47
CA PRO A 384 15.24 9.87 10.77
C PRO A 384 15.56 8.45 11.26
N THR A 385 15.96 8.34 12.52
CA THR A 385 16.31 7.04 13.13
C THR A 385 15.17 6.03 13.04
N GLU A 386 13.96 6.47 13.35
CA GLU A 386 12.75 5.63 13.32
C GLU A 386 12.49 5.09 11.92
N TRP A 387 12.74 5.89 10.89
CA TRP A 387 12.46 5.50 9.50
C TRP A 387 13.46 4.46 8.98
N ILE A 388 14.72 4.54 9.41
CA ILE A 388 15.70 3.46 9.11
C ILE A 388 15.21 2.09 9.61
N LEU A 389 14.65 2.06 10.82
CA LEU A 389 14.11 0.84 11.42
C LEU A 389 12.90 0.29 10.66
N GLN A 390 12.13 1.15 10.00
CA GLN A 390 10.99 0.76 9.16
C GLN A 390 11.38 -0.03 7.91
N SER A 391 12.62 0.04 7.45
CA SER A 391 13.11 -0.82 6.36
C SER A 391 12.92 -2.31 6.69
N VAL A 392 13.10 -2.69 7.95
CA VAL A 392 12.88 -4.08 8.40
C VAL A 392 11.38 -4.43 8.42
N LEU A 393 10.53 -3.47 8.81
CA LEU A 393 9.08 -3.65 8.80
C LEU A 393 8.57 -3.84 7.35
N MET A 394 9.06 -3.04 6.42
CA MET A 394 8.70 -3.16 5.00
C MET A 394 9.15 -4.48 4.39
N ALA A 395 10.36 -4.95 4.71
CA ALA A 395 10.89 -6.22 4.23
C ALA A 395 10.04 -7.41 4.69
N TRP A 396 9.67 -7.42 5.97
CA TRP A 396 8.81 -8.46 6.52
C TRP A 396 7.39 -8.40 5.96
N THR A 397 6.82 -7.19 5.82
CA THR A 397 5.50 -6.98 5.21
C THR A 397 5.48 -7.48 3.78
N ASP A 398 6.49 -7.15 2.97
CA ASP A 398 6.61 -7.64 1.59
C ASP A 398 6.58 -9.17 1.54
N TYR A 399 7.38 -9.84 2.36
CA TYR A 399 7.39 -11.31 2.42
C TYR A 399 6.05 -11.88 2.90
N LEU A 400 5.47 -11.29 3.93
CA LEU A 400 4.21 -11.77 4.51
C LEU A 400 3.05 -11.70 3.49
N TYR A 401 3.01 -10.64 2.67
CA TYR A 401 1.96 -10.46 1.67
C TYR A 401 2.24 -11.23 0.37
N THR A 402 3.48 -11.30 -0.06
CA THR A 402 3.85 -11.91 -1.36
C THR A 402 4.27 -13.37 -1.26
N GLY A 403 4.69 -13.87 -0.08
CA GLY A 403 5.28 -15.19 0.07
C GLY A 403 6.63 -15.38 -0.65
N ASN A 404 7.22 -14.31 -1.17
CA ASN A 404 8.42 -14.36 -1.98
C ASN A 404 9.66 -13.93 -1.18
N PRO A 405 10.57 -14.86 -0.81
CA PRO A 405 11.70 -14.58 0.08
C PRO A 405 12.92 -13.94 -0.62
N VAL A 406 12.87 -13.69 -1.93
CA VAL A 406 14.05 -13.26 -2.72
C VAL A 406 14.64 -11.96 -2.18
N SER A 407 13.81 -10.96 -1.87
CA SER A 407 14.26 -9.70 -1.30
C SER A 407 14.91 -9.88 0.08
N LEU A 408 14.32 -10.73 0.94
CA LEU A 408 14.92 -11.06 2.23
C LEU A 408 16.28 -11.75 2.10
N GLN A 409 16.44 -12.65 1.11
CA GLN A 409 17.71 -13.34 0.84
C GLN A 409 18.78 -12.36 0.36
N ARG A 410 18.39 -11.47 -0.55
CA ARG A 410 19.30 -10.50 -1.16
C ARG A 410 19.81 -9.47 -0.16
N PHE A 411 18.95 -8.94 0.68
CA PHE A 411 19.24 -7.82 1.58
C PHE A 411 19.38 -8.18 3.05
N TYR A 412 19.62 -9.46 3.36
CA TYR A 412 19.65 -9.95 4.73
C TYR A 412 20.64 -9.19 5.63
N ASP A 413 21.86 -8.95 5.15
CA ASP A 413 22.90 -8.27 5.95
C ASP A 413 22.58 -6.76 6.10
N ASP A 414 22.01 -6.13 5.09
CA ASP A 414 21.54 -4.75 5.17
C ASP A 414 20.40 -4.61 6.20
N LEU A 415 19.45 -5.53 6.21
CA LEU A 415 18.33 -5.52 7.18
C LEU A 415 18.83 -5.72 8.63
N LYS A 416 19.87 -6.55 8.83
CA LYS A 416 20.54 -6.66 10.14
C LYS A 416 21.15 -5.33 10.57
N ALA A 417 21.86 -4.66 9.67
CA ALA A 417 22.44 -3.34 9.95
C ALA A 417 21.36 -2.31 10.29
N LYS A 418 20.28 -2.27 9.51
CA LYS A 418 19.14 -1.36 9.72
C LYS A 418 18.32 -1.64 10.98
N SER A 419 18.51 -2.77 11.66
CA SER A 419 17.99 -2.98 13.01
C SER A 419 18.64 -2.07 14.06
N LEU A 420 19.76 -1.40 13.73
CA LEU A 420 20.56 -0.52 14.57
C LEU A 420 21.07 -1.18 15.86
N LEU A 421 21.25 -2.51 15.86
CA LEU A 421 21.84 -3.21 17.01
C LEU A 421 23.24 -2.70 17.37
N GLY A 422 23.97 -2.11 16.42
CA GLY A 422 25.27 -1.48 16.64
C GLY A 422 25.23 -0.26 17.59
N LEU A 423 24.07 0.36 17.80
CA LEU A 423 23.87 1.48 18.75
C LEU A 423 23.55 1.01 20.17
N LYS A 424 23.51 -0.32 20.43
CA LYS A 424 23.16 -0.86 21.74
C LYS A 424 24.10 -0.38 22.84
N GLU A 425 23.51 0.08 23.94
CA GLU A 425 24.20 0.57 25.14
C GLU A 425 24.22 -0.48 26.26
N SER A 426 24.96 -0.18 27.32
CA SER A 426 25.11 -1.07 28.49
C SER A 426 23.77 -1.36 29.17
N ASN A 427 22.82 -0.40 29.16
CA ASN A 427 21.47 -0.58 29.69
C ASN A 427 20.56 -1.43 28.80
N GLY A 428 21.02 -1.81 27.61
CA GLY A 428 20.27 -2.64 26.64
C GLY A 428 19.39 -1.88 25.65
N LEU A 429 19.27 -0.56 25.79
CA LEU A 429 18.59 0.31 24.84
C LEU A 429 19.57 0.85 23.79
N ILE A 430 19.05 1.48 22.74
CA ILE A 430 19.85 2.22 21.75
C ILE A 430 19.73 3.72 21.96
N SER A 431 20.73 4.46 21.48
CA SER A 431 20.76 5.93 21.49
C SER A 431 21.57 6.47 20.31
N THR A 432 21.10 7.54 19.70
CA THR A 432 21.81 8.30 18.67
C THR A 432 22.70 9.42 19.25
N ARG A 433 22.61 9.67 20.59
CA ARG A 433 23.22 10.82 21.27
C ARG A 433 24.49 10.47 22.07
N THR A 434 24.80 9.20 22.23
CA THR A 434 25.90 8.71 23.08
C THR A 434 27.25 8.52 22.36
N GLY A 435 27.37 9.03 21.12
CA GLY A 435 28.62 8.98 20.37
C GLY A 435 28.85 7.73 19.53
N LYS A 436 27.96 6.75 19.55
CA LYS A 436 28.04 5.50 18.76
C LYS A 436 27.64 5.64 17.29
N VAL A 437 27.10 6.77 16.87
CA VAL A 437 26.85 7.07 15.45
C VAL A 437 28.20 7.35 14.79
N THR A 438 28.84 6.30 14.26
CA THR A 438 30.13 6.36 13.58
C THR A 438 29.97 6.36 12.06
N PRO A 439 31.01 6.78 11.30
CA PRO A 439 30.97 6.66 9.83
C PRO A 439 30.71 5.24 9.35
N GLU A 440 31.26 4.22 10.04
CA GLU A 440 31.07 2.81 9.69
C GLU A 440 29.64 2.36 9.89
N LEU A 441 28.98 2.82 10.98
CA LEU A 441 27.56 2.58 11.18
C LEU A 441 26.73 3.20 10.06
N LEU A 442 26.95 4.48 9.75
CA LEU A 442 26.23 5.19 8.70
C LEU A 442 26.43 4.53 7.33
N GLN A 443 27.65 4.08 7.02
CA GLN A 443 27.95 3.31 5.80
C GLN A 443 27.18 1.98 5.78
N SER A 444 27.14 1.26 6.91
CA SER A 444 26.46 -0.05 6.99
C SER A 444 24.96 0.02 6.76
N ILE A 445 24.32 1.15 7.04
CA ILE A 445 22.90 1.42 6.80
C ILE A 445 22.64 2.17 5.50
N HIS A 446 23.67 2.38 4.67
CA HIS A 446 23.62 3.15 3.43
C HIS A 446 23.15 4.60 3.58
N PHE A 447 23.45 5.22 4.72
CA PHE A 447 23.17 6.64 4.94
C PHE A 447 24.31 7.50 4.44
N ASN A 448 24.07 8.28 3.38
CA ASN A 448 25.08 9.13 2.72
C ASN A 448 24.90 10.62 3.03
N GLY A 449 24.06 10.99 4.02
CA GLY A 449 23.82 12.36 4.45
C GLY A 449 24.86 12.87 5.45
N ASP A 450 24.69 14.12 5.88
CA ASP A 450 25.48 14.67 6.99
C ASP A 450 25.17 13.89 8.28
N ARG A 451 26.22 13.43 8.98
CA ARG A 451 26.11 12.75 10.26
C ARG A 451 25.20 13.48 11.26
N ASN A 452 25.25 14.80 11.29
CA ASN A 452 24.46 15.60 12.22
C ASN A 452 22.97 15.64 11.86
N SER A 453 22.61 15.26 10.63
CA SER A 453 21.21 15.13 10.23
C SER A 453 20.58 13.83 10.71
N PHE A 454 21.38 12.77 10.95
CA PHE A 454 20.88 11.48 11.47
C PHE A 454 20.45 11.62 12.92
N ARG A 455 19.16 11.62 13.18
CA ARG A 455 18.57 11.89 14.49
C ARG A 455 17.18 11.32 14.67
N ASP A 456 16.76 11.24 15.92
CA ASP A 456 15.40 10.88 16.31
C ASP A 456 14.42 12.03 16.02
N ILE A 457 13.24 11.71 15.50
CA ILE A 457 12.18 12.69 15.24
C ILE A 457 10.86 12.38 15.94
N VAL A 458 10.58 11.11 16.22
CA VAL A 458 9.36 10.59 16.84
C VAL A 458 8.14 10.74 15.94
N ASP A 459 7.84 11.96 15.49
CA ASP A 459 6.78 12.28 14.51
C ASP A 459 7.14 13.60 13.79
N TRP A 460 6.43 13.93 12.72
CA TRP A 460 6.74 15.07 11.89
C TRP A 460 5.50 15.95 11.62
N PRO A 461 5.63 17.31 11.75
CA PRO A 461 6.83 18.06 12.19
C PRO A 461 7.02 18.05 13.71
N GLN A 462 8.27 18.20 14.12
CA GLN A 462 8.60 18.43 15.52
C GLN A 462 8.21 19.84 15.97
N GLN A 463 8.06 20.05 17.28
CA GLN A 463 7.78 21.35 17.87
C GLN A 463 8.80 22.42 17.45
N GLY A 464 8.32 23.59 17.03
CA GLY A 464 9.13 24.78 16.72
C GLY A 464 9.98 24.69 15.46
N ILE A 465 9.82 23.66 14.61
CA ILE A 465 10.67 23.43 13.44
C ILE A 465 10.22 24.17 12.18
N LEU A 466 8.92 24.51 12.07
CA LEU A 466 8.36 25.12 10.87
C LEU A 466 8.49 26.64 10.80
N GLY A 467 9.12 27.26 11.80
CA GLY A 467 9.34 28.71 11.84
C GLY A 467 8.14 29.55 12.25
N LEU A 468 7.08 28.93 12.76
CA LEU A 468 5.88 29.60 13.28
C LEU A 468 6.09 30.19 14.69
N GLY A 469 7.22 29.91 15.31
CA GLY A 469 7.59 30.38 16.64
C GLY A 469 8.04 29.23 17.56
N LYS A 470 8.72 29.61 18.66
CA LYS A 470 9.27 28.63 19.62
C LYS A 470 8.20 27.76 20.32
N ASN A 471 6.95 28.22 20.34
CA ASN A 471 5.82 27.56 21.00
C ASN A 471 4.90 26.82 20.01
N GLU A 472 5.33 26.66 18.77
CA GLU A 472 4.63 25.85 17.78
C GLU A 472 4.55 24.40 18.28
N PRO A 473 3.34 23.81 18.40
CA PRO A 473 3.16 22.53 19.10
C PRO A 473 3.71 21.33 18.34
N GLY A 474 3.86 21.42 16.99
CA GLY A 474 4.21 20.26 16.16
C GLY A 474 3.19 19.13 16.25
N GLU A 475 3.59 17.92 15.81
CA GLU A 475 2.73 16.73 15.77
C GLU A 475 3.17 15.62 16.75
N ALA A 476 4.17 15.88 17.59
CA ALA A 476 4.71 14.88 18.52
C ALA A 476 4.12 14.95 19.93
N ASP A 477 2.94 15.56 20.13
CA ASP A 477 2.25 15.67 21.42
C ASP A 477 3.11 16.20 22.58
N GLY A 478 3.98 17.19 22.28
CA GLY A 478 4.89 17.75 23.26
C GLY A 478 6.03 16.83 23.71
N PHE A 479 6.36 15.80 22.94
CA PHE A 479 7.40 14.81 23.25
C PHE A 479 8.71 15.44 23.72
N VAL A 480 9.21 14.96 24.85
CA VAL A 480 10.47 15.44 25.45
C VAL A 480 11.59 14.44 25.15
N PHE A 481 12.53 14.86 24.30
CA PHE A 481 13.65 14.01 23.89
C PHE A 481 14.68 13.82 25.01
N SER A 482 15.12 12.59 25.20
CA SER A 482 16.25 12.21 26.07
C SER A 482 17.21 11.31 25.30
N ASP A 483 18.32 10.91 25.94
CA ASP A 483 19.30 10.03 25.32
C ASP A 483 18.69 8.64 24.98
N TYR A 484 17.75 8.18 25.77
CA TYR A 484 17.04 6.91 25.54
C TYR A 484 15.53 7.16 25.49
N ASN A 485 15.01 7.35 24.30
CA ASN A 485 13.59 7.63 24.13
C ASN A 485 12.77 6.35 23.87
N THR A 486 11.50 6.41 24.24
CA THR A 486 10.57 5.27 24.17
C THR A 486 10.28 4.86 22.73
N VAL A 487 10.08 5.82 21.82
CA VAL A 487 9.63 5.54 20.45
C VAL A 487 10.70 4.82 19.63
N VAL A 488 11.92 5.36 19.60
CA VAL A 488 13.05 4.72 18.86
C VAL A 488 13.32 3.33 19.40
N ASN A 489 13.25 3.13 20.73
CA ASN A 489 13.49 1.83 21.33
C ASN A 489 12.33 0.86 21.09
N ALA A 490 11.09 1.32 20.96
CA ALA A 490 9.96 0.49 20.54
C ALA A 490 10.14 -0.01 19.09
N TYR A 491 10.53 0.87 18.16
CA TYR A 491 10.88 0.47 16.79
C TYR A 491 12.09 -0.48 16.75
N HIS A 492 13.12 -0.22 17.58
CA HIS A 492 14.29 -1.10 17.67
C HIS A 492 13.89 -2.52 18.11
N TYR A 493 13.04 -2.63 19.15
CA TYR A 493 12.47 -3.92 19.58
C TYR A 493 11.81 -4.64 18.41
N GLU A 494 10.91 -3.96 17.69
CA GLU A 494 10.17 -4.56 16.59
C GLU A 494 11.09 -4.98 15.44
N ALA A 495 12.06 -4.14 15.07
CA ALA A 495 13.05 -4.45 14.05
C ALA A 495 13.88 -5.70 14.43
N LEU A 496 14.34 -5.81 15.67
CA LEU A 496 15.06 -7.01 16.15
C LEU A 496 14.18 -8.26 16.07
N ARG A 497 12.92 -8.18 16.53
CA ARG A 497 11.97 -9.29 16.47
C ARG A 497 11.76 -9.77 15.03
N LEU A 498 11.61 -8.82 14.09
CA LEU A 498 11.41 -9.12 12.67
C LEU A 498 12.68 -9.68 12.01
N VAL A 499 13.87 -9.17 12.33
CA VAL A 499 15.14 -9.77 11.84
C VAL A 499 15.27 -11.21 12.33
N GLY A 500 14.85 -11.52 13.57
CA GLY A 500 14.79 -12.89 14.08
C GLY A 500 13.88 -13.78 13.22
N LEU A 501 12.67 -13.32 12.89
CA LEU A 501 11.74 -14.04 12.01
C LEU A 501 12.29 -14.24 10.60
N ILE A 502 12.94 -13.20 10.03
CA ILE A 502 13.62 -13.26 8.73
C ILE A 502 14.74 -14.31 8.78
N ALA A 503 15.55 -14.32 9.84
CA ALA A 503 16.62 -15.29 10.03
C ALA A 503 16.08 -16.73 10.07
N GLY A 504 15.01 -16.98 10.83
CA GLY A 504 14.32 -18.27 10.86
C GLY A 504 13.80 -18.70 9.49
N THR A 505 13.15 -17.77 8.74
CA THR A 505 12.69 -18.01 7.36
C THR A 505 13.83 -18.43 6.43
N LEU A 506 15.02 -17.86 6.62
CA LEU A 506 16.21 -18.12 5.81
C LEU A 506 17.08 -19.28 6.35
N GLY A 507 16.62 -19.98 7.41
CA GLY A 507 17.35 -21.10 8.02
C GLY A 507 18.60 -20.69 8.81
N LYS A 508 18.73 -19.41 9.19
CA LYS A 508 19.87 -18.87 9.93
C LYS A 508 19.61 -18.95 11.45
N THR A 509 19.60 -20.15 11.98
CA THR A 509 19.15 -20.46 13.37
C THR A 509 19.95 -19.74 14.46
N ALA A 510 21.26 -19.52 14.27
CA ALA A 510 22.08 -18.76 15.23
C ALA A 510 21.65 -17.29 15.32
N ASP A 511 21.39 -16.64 14.19
CA ASP A 511 20.90 -15.28 14.15
C ASP A 511 19.45 -15.19 14.67
N GLU A 512 18.60 -16.15 14.34
CA GLU A 512 17.23 -16.23 14.89
C GLU A 512 17.24 -16.19 16.41
N ALA A 513 18.05 -17.07 17.05
CA ALA A 513 18.18 -17.11 18.50
C ALA A 513 18.80 -15.82 19.09
N LEU A 514 19.80 -15.24 18.40
CA LEU A 514 20.43 -13.97 18.82
C LEU A 514 19.41 -12.83 18.83
N TYR A 515 18.73 -12.61 17.71
CA TYR A 515 17.82 -11.47 17.56
C TYR A 515 16.56 -11.62 18.42
N ALA A 516 16.04 -12.83 18.61
CA ALA A 516 14.95 -13.10 19.54
C ALA A 516 15.36 -12.75 21.01
N LYS A 517 16.57 -13.12 21.44
CA LYS A 517 17.11 -12.79 22.75
C LYS A 517 17.30 -11.28 22.93
N GLU A 518 17.84 -10.59 21.92
CA GLU A 518 18.04 -9.14 21.99
C GLU A 518 16.71 -8.39 22.00
N ALA A 519 15.73 -8.80 21.18
CA ALA A 519 14.38 -8.24 21.22
C ALA A 519 13.76 -8.38 22.63
N GLN A 520 13.80 -9.58 23.21
CA GLN A 520 13.27 -9.82 24.55
C GLN A 520 13.97 -8.91 25.60
N ARG A 521 15.29 -8.76 25.50
CA ARG A 521 16.04 -7.87 26.39
C ARG A 521 15.59 -6.40 26.24
N VAL A 522 15.42 -5.91 25.03
CA VAL A 522 14.95 -4.53 24.78
C VAL A 522 13.55 -4.33 25.36
N LYS A 523 12.62 -5.28 25.15
CA LYS A 523 11.27 -5.25 25.74
C LYS A 523 11.31 -5.13 27.26
N GLU A 524 12.16 -5.93 27.91
CA GLU A 524 12.35 -5.88 29.37
C GLU A 524 12.91 -4.54 29.84
N GLN A 525 13.88 -3.96 29.11
CA GLN A 525 14.46 -2.67 29.47
C GLN A 525 13.50 -1.50 29.24
N ILE A 526 12.72 -1.51 28.15
CA ILE A 526 11.63 -0.54 27.92
C ILE A 526 10.66 -0.57 29.10
N ASN A 527 10.20 -1.75 29.49
CA ASN A 527 9.26 -1.90 30.62
C ASN A 527 9.85 -1.52 31.97
N ARG A 528 11.15 -1.72 32.17
CA ARG A 528 11.86 -1.37 33.41
C ARG A 528 12.19 0.11 33.55
N LEU A 529 12.59 0.75 32.45
CA LEU A 529 13.17 2.11 32.48
C LEU A 529 12.21 3.20 32.06
N LEU A 530 11.20 2.85 31.24
CA LEU A 530 10.34 3.80 30.53
C LEU A 530 8.85 3.68 30.92
N PHE A 531 8.45 2.58 31.58
CA PHE A 531 7.10 2.43 32.09
C PHE A 531 7.01 2.97 33.53
N ASP A 532 6.21 4.01 33.73
CA ASP A 532 5.91 4.53 35.06
C ASP A 532 4.82 3.69 35.74
N HIS A 533 5.23 2.84 36.70
CA HIS A 533 4.30 1.95 37.38
C HIS A 533 3.29 2.65 38.27
N LYS A 534 3.54 3.93 38.66
CA LYS A 534 2.61 4.74 39.47
C LYS A 534 1.55 5.38 38.58
N LYS A 535 1.97 5.93 37.42
CA LYS A 535 1.07 6.51 36.42
C LYS A 535 0.30 5.41 35.65
N GLY A 536 0.91 4.24 35.43
CA GLY A 536 0.35 3.12 34.70
C GLY A 536 0.50 3.22 33.16
N TYR A 537 1.42 4.07 32.69
CA TYR A 537 1.73 4.26 31.26
C TYR A 537 3.18 4.73 31.06
N TYR A 538 3.64 4.80 29.80
CA TYR A 538 5.03 5.11 29.48
C TYR A 538 5.30 6.63 29.51
N VAL A 539 6.52 6.98 29.87
CA VAL A 539 7.13 8.31 29.72
C VAL A 539 7.93 8.39 28.41
N ASP A 540 8.23 9.62 27.95
CA ASP A 540 8.90 9.85 26.66
C ASP A 540 10.32 9.31 26.59
N GLY A 541 11.03 9.30 27.71
CA GLY A 541 12.40 8.81 27.77
C GLY A 541 12.94 8.68 29.20
N VAL A 542 14.11 8.09 29.32
CA VAL A 542 14.76 7.87 30.61
C VAL A 542 15.06 9.22 31.28
N GLY A 543 14.60 9.39 32.54
CA GLY A 543 14.77 10.63 33.29
C GLY A 543 13.79 11.74 32.92
N VAL A 544 12.80 11.46 32.09
CA VAL A 544 11.73 12.39 31.68
C VAL A 544 10.44 12.04 32.42
N ASP A 545 9.74 13.03 32.95
CA ASP A 545 8.44 12.83 33.62
C ASP A 545 7.24 13.05 32.66
N HIS A 546 7.46 13.65 31.51
CA HIS A 546 6.45 13.86 30.47
C HIS A 546 6.09 12.54 29.78
N SER A 547 4.82 12.43 29.39
CA SER A 547 4.26 11.31 28.63
C SER A 547 3.50 11.86 27.43
N SER A 548 3.85 11.42 26.24
CA SER A 548 3.12 11.74 25.01
C SER A 548 2.22 10.59 24.56
N LEU A 549 1.32 10.85 23.61
CA LEU A 549 0.63 9.81 22.87
C LEU A 549 1.59 8.80 22.27
N HIS A 550 2.69 9.31 21.66
CA HIS A 550 3.71 8.51 20.96
C HIS A 550 4.43 7.51 21.87
N ALA A 551 4.80 7.93 23.08
CA ALA A 551 5.43 7.05 24.06
C ALA A 551 4.52 5.87 24.47
N ASN A 552 3.22 5.94 24.18
CA ASN A 552 2.23 4.94 24.57
C ASN A 552 1.70 4.13 23.38
N MET A 553 1.44 4.77 22.23
CA MET A 553 0.92 4.08 21.07
C MET A 553 1.91 3.10 20.45
N PHE A 554 3.21 3.42 20.34
CA PHE A 554 4.19 2.52 19.74
C PHE A 554 4.45 1.26 20.58
N PRO A 555 4.66 1.33 21.92
CA PRO A 555 4.74 0.11 22.73
C PRO A 555 3.48 -0.75 22.67
N LEU A 556 2.29 -0.16 22.58
CA LEU A 556 1.05 -0.91 22.45
C LEU A 556 0.92 -1.53 21.05
N ALA A 557 1.25 -0.81 19.99
CA ALA A 557 1.22 -1.32 18.62
C ALA A 557 2.13 -2.54 18.41
N PHE A 558 3.30 -2.54 19.08
CA PHE A 558 4.32 -3.59 18.98
C PHE A 558 4.26 -4.65 20.09
N ASP A 559 3.18 -4.69 20.88
CA ASP A 559 2.98 -5.67 21.96
C ASP A 559 4.13 -5.70 23.01
N ILE A 560 4.58 -4.52 23.42
CA ILE A 560 5.67 -4.38 24.40
C ILE A 560 5.14 -4.37 25.85
N LEU A 561 3.91 -3.99 26.08
CA LEU A 561 3.33 -3.66 27.39
C LEU A 561 3.55 -4.71 28.47
N PRO A 562 3.74 -4.28 29.75
CA PRO A 562 3.66 -5.20 30.88
C PRO A 562 2.28 -5.83 30.97
N ALA A 563 2.21 -7.08 31.43
CA ALA A 563 0.96 -7.81 31.57
C ALA A 563 -0.05 -7.05 32.44
N GLY A 564 -1.32 -6.98 31.98
CA GLY A 564 -2.42 -6.33 32.69
C GLY A 564 -2.41 -4.80 32.66
N ARG A 565 -1.55 -4.16 31.85
CA ARG A 565 -1.46 -2.68 31.75
C ARG A 565 -2.16 -2.08 30.55
N THR A 566 -2.73 -2.88 29.66
CA THR A 566 -3.43 -2.39 28.44
C THR A 566 -4.49 -1.35 28.78
N LYS A 567 -5.31 -1.60 29.79
CA LYS A 567 -6.39 -0.68 30.19
C LYS A 567 -5.88 0.71 30.56
N SER A 568 -4.87 0.80 31.45
CA SER A 568 -4.35 2.11 31.89
C SER A 568 -3.68 2.89 30.77
N VAL A 569 -3.01 2.20 29.84
CA VAL A 569 -2.40 2.81 28.66
C VAL A 569 -3.49 3.33 27.72
N LEU A 570 -4.54 2.56 27.43
CA LEU A 570 -5.68 3.01 26.61
C LEU A 570 -6.40 4.21 27.23
N GLU A 571 -6.69 4.16 28.55
CA GLU A 571 -7.32 5.29 29.26
C GLU A 571 -6.50 6.59 29.10
N TYR A 572 -5.18 6.49 29.17
CA TYR A 572 -4.31 7.63 28.90
C TYR A 572 -4.40 8.08 27.44
N MET A 573 -4.29 7.15 26.48
CA MET A 573 -4.36 7.45 25.04
C MET A 573 -5.69 8.11 24.64
N HIS A 574 -6.81 7.71 25.25
CA HIS A 574 -8.12 8.35 25.04
C HIS A 574 -8.12 9.84 25.40
N THR A 575 -7.31 10.28 26.38
CA THR A 575 -7.22 11.70 26.74
C THR A 575 -6.50 12.53 25.68
N ARG A 576 -5.78 11.88 24.74
CA ARG A 576 -4.93 12.54 23.74
C ARG A 576 -5.59 12.69 22.37
N GLY A 577 -6.57 11.84 22.04
CA GLY A 577 -7.21 11.85 20.72
C GLY A 577 -6.21 11.61 19.59
N LEU A 578 -6.32 12.36 18.50
CA LEU A 578 -5.39 12.35 17.36
C LEU A 578 -4.25 13.38 17.56
N ALA A 579 -3.59 13.36 18.74
CA ALA A 579 -2.44 14.22 19.02
C ALA A 579 -1.15 13.70 18.36
N CYS A 580 -1.25 13.32 17.08
CA CYS A 580 -0.14 12.85 16.23
C CYS A 580 -0.36 13.34 14.81
N SER A 581 0.66 13.21 13.96
CA SER A 581 0.52 13.45 12.52
C SER A 581 -0.43 12.45 11.85
N VAL A 582 -0.79 12.72 10.61
CA VAL A 582 -1.54 11.74 9.78
C VAL A 582 -0.75 10.43 9.61
N TYR A 583 0.59 10.51 9.54
CA TYR A 583 1.48 9.34 9.56
C TYR A 583 1.42 8.59 10.89
N GLY A 584 1.53 9.28 12.03
CA GLY A 584 1.46 8.68 13.36
C GLY A 584 0.14 7.95 13.62
N SER A 585 -0.95 8.38 12.97
CA SER A 585 -2.27 7.77 13.09
C SER A 585 -2.33 6.30 12.63
N GLN A 586 -1.44 5.86 11.74
CA GLN A 586 -1.26 4.45 11.38
C GLN A 586 -1.00 3.60 12.62
N PHE A 587 -0.01 3.98 13.41
CA PHE A 587 0.41 3.23 14.60
C PHE A 587 -0.58 3.40 15.75
N LEU A 588 -1.21 4.56 15.87
CA LEU A 588 -2.26 4.80 16.84
C LEU A 588 -3.44 3.82 16.63
N LEU A 589 -3.93 3.70 15.40
CA LEU A 589 -5.04 2.80 15.09
C LEU A 589 -4.63 1.33 15.14
N ASP A 590 -3.40 0.97 14.71
CA ASP A 590 -2.87 -0.37 14.93
C ASP A 590 -2.88 -0.73 16.43
N ALA A 591 -2.41 0.18 17.30
CA ALA A 591 -2.40 0.00 18.75
C ALA A 591 -3.80 -0.21 19.32
N ILE A 592 -4.76 0.65 18.97
CA ILE A 592 -6.13 0.62 19.46
C ILE A 592 -6.83 -0.69 19.06
N TYR A 593 -6.78 -1.07 17.78
CA TYR A 593 -7.41 -2.30 17.30
C TYR A 593 -6.70 -3.56 17.79
N ASN A 594 -5.35 -3.56 17.94
CA ASN A 594 -4.63 -4.67 18.57
C ASN A 594 -5.04 -4.88 20.02
N ALA A 595 -5.40 -3.81 20.71
CA ALA A 595 -5.91 -3.84 22.10
C ALA A 595 -7.42 -4.11 22.20
N HIS A 596 -8.12 -4.33 21.08
CA HIS A 596 -9.57 -4.58 21.01
C HIS A 596 -10.46 -3.43 21.46
N ASP A 597 -10.00 -2.19 21.30
CA ASP A 597 -10.77 -0.98 21.57
C ASP A 597 -11.38 -0.43 20.26
N ASP A 598 -12.15 -1.29 19.60
CA ASP A 598 -12.75 -1.01 18.28
C ASP A 598 -13.74 0.16 18.32
N ALA A 599 -14.40 0.39 19.47
CA ALA A 599 -15.29 1.53 19.65
C ALA A 599 -14.54 2.87 19.51
N TYR A 600 -13.34 2.95 20.11
CA TYR A 600 -12.51 4.15 19.99
C TYR A 600 -11.86 4.24 18.59
N GLY A 601 -11.43 3.12 18.03
CA GLY A 601 -10.91 3.08 16.66
C GLY A 601 -11.92 3.56 15.63
N LEU A 602 -13.17 3.08 15.69
CA LEU A 602 -14.26 3.54 14.81
C LEU A 602 -14.54 5.04 15.01
N LYS A 603 -14.58 5.51 16.26
CA LYS A 603 -14.78 6.94 16.57
C LYS A 603 -13.71 7.82 15.91
N LEU A 604 -12.46 7.40 15.91
CA LEU A 604 -11.37 8.16 15.27
C LEU A 604 -11.49 8.14 13.74
N LEU A 605 -11.79 6.98 13.14
CA LEU A 605 -11.95 6.83 11.68
C LEU A 605 -13.15 7.64 11.14
N THR A 606 -14.20 7.83 11.93
CA THR A 606 -15.43 8.55 11.53
C THR A 606 -15.51 9.97 12.10
N SER A 607 -14.45 10.46 12.75
CA SER A 607 -14.41 11.83 13.28
C SER A 607 -14.60 12.87 12.17
N THR A 608 -15.32 13.94 12.51
CA THR A 608 -15.53 15.12 11.66
C THR A 608 -14.83 16.37 12.21
N ASP A 609 -14.01 16.21 13.23
CA ASP A 609 -13.21 17.26 13.83
C ASP A 609 -12.10 17.74 12.87
N ASP A 610 -11.39 18.80 13.25
CA ASP A 610 -10.29 19.36 12.46
C ASP A 610 -9.12 18.37 12.24
N ARG A 611 -8.86 17.49 13.24
CA ARG A 611 -7.93 16.37 13.10
C ARG A 611 -8.73 15.13 12.69
N SER A 612 -9.03 15.02 11.40
CA SER A 612 -9.74 13.87 10.83
C SER A 612 -9.53 13.79 9.31
N TRP A 613 -9.71 12.62 8.75
CA TRP A 613 -9.73 12.44 7.28
C TRP A 613 -10.91 13.16 6.64
N TYR A 614 -12.05 13.25 7.35
CA TYR A 614 -13.21 13.98 6.85
C TYR A 614 -12.93 15.49 6.70
N ASN A 615 -12.04 16.06 7.53
CA ASN A 615 -11.61 17.44 7.37
C ASN A 615 -10.89 17.68 6.05
N MET A 616 -10.07 16.74 5.58
CA MET A 616 -9.43 16.81 4.26
C MET A 616 -10.48 16.89 3.14
N ILE A 617 -11.51 16.03 3.21
CA ILE A 617 -12.64 16.04 2.27
C ILE A 617 -13.40 17.37 2.34
N ARG A 618 -13.70 17.86 3.54
CA ARG A 618 -14.38 19.14 3.76
C ARG A 618 -13.58 20.34 3.24
N ALA A 619 -12.25 20.28 3.31
CA ALA A 619 -11.36 21.28 2.71
C ALA A 619 -11.37 21.27 1.18
N GLY A 620 -11.89 20.21 0.54
CA GLY A 620 -11.98 20.05 -0.90
C GLY A 620 -10.86 19.22 -1.53
N SER A 621 -9.99 18.62 -0.70
CA SER A 621 -8.98 17.70 -1.20
C SER A 621 -9.60 16.39 -1.67
N THR A 622 -9.06 15.83 -2.74
CA THR A 622 -9.46 14.53 -3.30
C THR A 622 -8.35 13.48 -3.20
N ILE A 623 -7.19 13.89 -2.71
CA ILE A 623 -6.04 13.05 -2.33
C ILE A 623 -5.75 13.35 -0.86
N SER A 624 -5.22 12.40 -0.10
CA SER A 624 -4.84 12.62 1.31
C SER A 624 -3.79 13.71 1.44
N MET A 625 -3.87 14.47 2.53
CA MET A 625 -2.98 15.59 2.82
C MET A 625 -1.77 15.12 3.64
N GLU A 626 -0.70 15.91 3.62
CA GLU A 626 0.50 15.71 4.43
C GLU A 626 0.25 15.93 5.94
N ALA A 627 -0.71 16.76 6.31
CA ALA A 627 -1.14 17.03 7.68
C ALA A 627 -2.66 17.15 7.76
N TRP A 628 -3.22 17.13 8.98
CA TRP A 628 -4.67 17.23 9.22
C TRP A 628 -5.31 18.51 8.67
N ASP A 629 -4.55 19.60 8.61
CA ASP A 629 -4.98 20.91 8.11
C ASP A 629 -3.75 21.80 7.91
N ASN A 630 -3.85 22.84 7.07
CA ASN A 630 -2.78 23.82 6.85
C ASN A 630 -2.36 24.56 8.12
N LYS A 631 -3.22 24.66 9.13
CA LYS A 631 -2.88 25.27 10.43
C LYS A 631 -1.89 24.45 11.24
N TYR A 632 -1.82 23.13 11.02
CA TYR A 632 -0.87 22.24 11.70
C TYR A 632 0.46 22.14 10.95
N LYS A 633 0.45 22.31 9.63
CA LYS A 633 1.65 22.34 8.79
C LYS A 633 1.45 23.33 7.62
N PRO A 634 1.85 24.60 7.81
CA PRO A 634 1.58 25.66 6.83
C PRO A 634 2.20 25.45 5.44
N ASN A 635 3.24 24.63 5.33
CA ASN A 635 3.89 24.31 4.05
C ASN A 635 3.52 22.92 3.51
N GLN A 636 2.39 22.34 3.98
CA GLN A 636 1.93 21.03 3.50
C GLN A 636 1.54 21.05 2.02
N ASP A 637 1.57 19.88 1.39
CA ASP A 637 0.88 19.59 0.14
C ASP A 637 -0.42 18.80 0.35
N TRP A 638 -1.23 18.71 -0.71
CA TRP A 638 -2.52 18.00 -0.70
C TRP A 638 -2.49 16.70 -1.52
N ASN A 639 -1.33 16.13 -1.69
CA ASN A 639 -1.13 14.91 -2.48
C ASN A 639 -0.06 13.99 -1.84
N HIS A 640 -0.30 13.62 -0.55
CA HIS A 640 0.67 12.94 0.29
C HIS A 640 0.12 11.59 0.81
N ILE A 641 0.76 10.50 0.40
CA ILE A 641 0.25 9.14 0.63
C ILE A 641 0.23 8.73 2.11
N TRP A 642 1.15 9.21 2.93
CA TRP A 642 1.17 8.81 4.34
C TRP A 642 -0.11 9.21 5.11
N GLY A 643 -0.92 10.10 4.53
CA GLY A 643 -2.25 10.42 5.03
C GLY A 643 -3.33 9.37 4.69
N ALA A 644 -3.04 8.33 3.92
CA ALA A 644 -4.02 7.37 3.44
C ALA A 644 -4.16 6.10 4.30
N ALA A 645 -3.67 6.11 5.53
CA ALA A 645 -3.68 4.95 6.44
C ALA A 645 -5.02 4.18 6.51
N PRO A 646 -6.21 4.79 6.46
CA PRO A 646 -7.49 4.08 6.42
C PRO A 646 -7.64 3.08 5.27
N ALA A 647 -6.97 3.27 4.13
CA ALA A 647 -6.99 2.31 3.02
C ALA A 647 -6.46 0.93 3.40
N ASN A 648 -5.57 0.83 4.40
CA ASN A 648 -5.11 -0.45 4.94
C ASN A 648 -5.77 -0.80 6.28
N LEU A 649 -6.06 0.18 7.14
CA LEU A 649 -6.60 -0.06 8.47
C LEU A 649 -8.04 -0.57 8.44
N ILE A 650 -8.86 -0.11 7.49
CA ILE A 650 -10.21 -0.62 7.30
C ILE A 650 -10.19 -2.11 6.95
N PRO A 651 -9.49 -2.58 5.90
CA PRO A 651 -9.39 -4.01 5.61
C PRO A 651 -8.73 -4.81 6.73
N ARG A 652 -7.59 -4.36 7.25
CA ARG A 652 -6.79 -5.13 8.20
C ARG A 652 -7.39 -5.16 9.62
N LYS A 653 -7.89 -4.05 10.10
CA LYS A 653 -8.28 -3.89 11.51
C LYS A 653 -9.79 -3.89 11.72
N LEU A 654 -10.53 -3.05 11.00
CA LEU A 654 -11.98 -2.98 11.15
C LEU A 654 -12.65 -4.23 10.56
N MET A 655 -12.30 -4.63 9.34
CA MET A 655 -12.81 -5.85 8.68
C MET A 655 -11.99 -7.10 9.07
N GLY A 656 -10.80 -6.92 9.62
CA GLY A 656 -9.99 -7.93 10.29
C GLY A 656 -9.24 -8.89 9.37
N ILE A 657 -8.96 -8.52 8.12
CA ILE A 657 -8.32 -9.40 7.13
C ILE A 657 -6.81 -9.20 7.16
N GLU A 658 -6.08 -10.13 7.75
CA GLU A 658 -4.62 -10.10 7.85
C GLU A 658 -3.99 -11.44 7.43
N PRO A 659 -2.83 -11.45 6.72
CA PRO A 659 -2.07 -12.65 6.50
C PRO A 659 -1.45 -13.12 7.83
N VAL A 660 -1.61 -14.41 8.16
CA VAL A 660 -0.98 -15.05 9.31
C VAL A 660 0.28 -15.78 8.88
N GLU A 661 0.23 -16.41 7.72
CA GLU A 661 1.36 -17.07 7.08
C GLU A 661 1.71 -16.39 5.75
N PRO A 662 3.00 -16.44 5.33
CA PRO A 662 3.46 -15.77 4.12
C PRO A 662 2.65 -16.15 2.88
N GLY A 663 2.38 -15.14 2.03
CA GLY A 663 1.61 -15.29 0.81
C GLY A 663 0.16 -15.67 1.06
N TYR A 664 -0.44 -15.23 2.17
CA TYR A 664 -1.84 -15.51 2.51
C TYR A 664 -2.20 -17.01 2.53
N ARG A 665 -1.22 -17.88 2.86
CA ARG A 665 -1.49 -19.31 2.99
C ARG A 665 -2.52 -19.57 4.08
N ARG A 666 -2.39 -18.84 5.19
CA ARG A 666 -3.38 -18.78 6.27
C ARG A 666 -3.75 -17.32 6.52
N ILE A 667 -5.05 -17.07 6.58
CA ILE A 667 -5.65 -15.74 6.71
C ILE A 667 -6.29 -15.63 8.08
N ARG A 668 -6.14 -14.48 8.75
CA ARG A 668 -6.99 -14.12 9.89
C ARG A 668 -8.15 -13.30 9.40
N ILE A 669 -9.37 -13.64 9.83
CA ILE A 669 -10.57 -12.83 9.67
C ILE A 669 -11.12 -12.54 11.05
N LYS A 670 -10.92 -11.30 11.52
CA LYS A 670 -11.25 -10.85 12.88
C LYS A 670 -11.92 -9.48 12.82
N PRO A 671 -13.16 -9.39 12.34
CA PRO A 671 -13.86 -8.11 12.28
C PRO A 671 -14.05 -7.52 13.68
N GLN A 672 -13.85 -6.21 13.76
CA GLN A 672 -13.99 -5.41 14.99
C GLN A 672 -14.90 -4.22 14.69
N PRO A 673 -16.23 -4.45 14.56
CA PRO A 673 -17.18 -3.49 14.01
C PRO A 673 -17.65 -2.43 15.01
N ALA A 674 -17.39 -2.58 16.30
CA ALA A 674 -17.95 -1.71 17.34
C ALA A 674 -19.49 -1.55 17.18
N THR A 675 -19.95 -0.32 16.94
CA THR A 675 -21.36 0.02 16.70
C THR A 675 -21.78 -0.02 15.23
N LEU A 676 -20.85 -0.31 14.32
CA LEU A 676 -21.14 -0.36 12.89
C LEU A 676 -22.09 -1.53 12.59
N ARG A 677 -23.22 -1.21 11.99
CA ARG A 677 -24.29 -2.19 11.73
C ARG A 677 -23.95 -3.17 10.62
N ARG A 678 -23.35 -2.67 9.55
CA ARG A 678 -22.98 -3.46 8.37
C ARG A 678 -21.65 -2.97 7.79
N GLY A 679 -20.88 -3.92 7.31
CA GLY A 679 -19.68 -3.67 6.52
C GLY A 679 -19.51 -4.78 5.50
N GLU A 680 -19.08 -4.42 4.31
CA GLU A 680 -18.76 -5.32 3.22
C GLU A 680 -17.46 -4.87 2.57
N ILE A 681 -16.55 -5.80 2.35
CA ILE A 681 -15.27 -5.53 1.68
C ILE A 681 -14.91 -6.65 0.71
N LYS A 682 -14.33 -6.26 -0.41
CA LYS A 682 -13.47 -7.09 -1.24
C LYS A 682 -12.05 -6.53 -1.16
N THR A 683 -11.08 -7.38 -0.84
CA THR A 683 -9.66 -7.02 -0.83
C THR A 683 -8.87 -8.09 -1.60
N PRO A 684 -7.86 -7.70 -2.38
CA PRO A 684 -7.04 -8.66 -3.11
C PRO A 684 -6.05 -9.37 -2.18
N SER A 685 -5.63 -10.56 -2.60
CA SER A 685 -4.43 -11.23 -2.09
C SER A 685 -3.67 -11.88 -3.24
N ILE A 686 -2.44 -12.30 -2.99
CA ILE A 686 -1.63 -13.01 -3.99
C ILE A 686 -2.27 -14.34 -4.41
N ARG A 687 -3.18 -14.92 -3.60
CA ARG A 687 -3.90 -16.16 -3.85
C ARG A 687 -5.29 -15.98 -4.45
N GLY A 688 -5.77 -14.76 -4.57
CA GLY A 688 -7.11 -14.42 -5.06
C GLY A 688 -7.82 -13.41 -4.17
N ASP A 689 -9.04 -13.06 -4.55
CA ASP A 689 -9.86 -12.10 -3.80
C ASP A 689 -10.36 -12.72 -2.49
N ILE A 690 -10.35 -11.91 -1.44
CA ILE A 690 -10.97 -12.21 -0.15
C ILE A 690 -12.19 -11.28 -0.03
N ARG A 691 -13.35 -11.86 0.32
CA ARG A 691 -14.58 -11.08 0.58
C ARG A 691 -15.03 -11.33 2.00
N VAL A 692 -15.39 -10.28 2.68
CA VAL A 692 -15.93 -10.34 4.05
C VAL A 692 -17.09 -9.38 4.16
N SER A 693 -18.22 -9.85 4.66
CA SER A 693 -19.33 -8.98 5.03
C SER A 693 -19.89 -9.38 6.39
N PHE A 694 -20.42 -8.42 7.12
CA PHE A 694 -21.08 -8.68 8.41
C PHE A 694 -22.39 -7.91 8.56
N ASP A 695 -23.33 -8.51 9.32
CA ASP A 695 -24.51 -7.85 9.92
C ASP A 695 -24.37 -7.99 11.45
N ASN A 696 -24.10 -6.85 12.11
CA ASN A 696 -23.86 -6.76 13.55
C ASN A 696 -25.14 -6.27 14.25
N ARG A 697 -25.78 -7.17 15.03
CA ARG A 697 -26.99 -6.88 15.81
C ARG A 697 -26.71 -7.14 17.30
N PRO A 698 -26.10 -6.19 17.99
CA PRO A 698 -25.80 -6.36 19.40
C PRO A 698 -27.07 -6.73 20.19
N GLY A 699 -26.98 -7.80 20.99
CA GLY A 699 -28.11 -8.32 21.74
C GLY A 699 -29.01 -9.31 20.98
N GLU A 700 -28.78 -9.56 19.69
CA GLU A 700 -29.49 -10.53 18.88
C GLU A 700 -28.53 -11.58 18.27
N ASN A 701 -27.82 -11.21 17.23
CA ASN A 701 -26.85 -12.06 16.54
C ASN A 701 -25.76 -11.23 15.85
N PHE A 702 -24.65 -11.92 15.55
CA PHE A 702 -23.62 -11.44 14.65
C PHE A 702 -23.48 -12.43 13.48
N THR A 703 -23.76 -11.97 12.27
CA THR A 703 -23.60 -12.78 11.06
C THR A 703 -22.36 -12.31 10.30
N LEU A 704 -21.49 -13.25 9.93
CA LEU A 704 -20.30 -13.00 9.14
C LEU A 704 -20.31 -13.92 7.92
N GLU A 705 -20.24 -13.33 6.73
CA GLU A 705 -20.07 -14.07 5.48
C GLU A 705 -18.64 -13.84 4.99
N VAL A 706 -17.96 -14.91 4.60
CA VAL A 706 -16.60 -14.86 4.08
C VAL A 706 -16.49 -15.65 2.78
N GLU A 707 -15.62 -15.20 1.88
CA GLU A 707 -15.18 -15.94 0.71
C GLU A 707 -13.65 -16.01 0.75
N ILE A 708 -13.12 -17.21 0.95
CA ILE A 708 -11.70 -17.51 1.05
C ILE A 708 -11.23 -18.09 -0.28
N PRO A 709 -10.15 -17.56 -0.90
CA PRO A 709 -9.63 -18.08 -2.16
C PRO A 709 -9.18 -19.55 -2.02
N ALA A 710 -9.28 -20.31 -3.11
CA ALA A 710 -8.73 -21.66 -3.15
C ALA A 710 -7.22 -21.65 -2.81
N ASN A 711 -6.72 -22.76 -2.29
CA ASN A 711 -5.34 -22.90 -1.82
C ASN A 711 -4.96 -21.97 -0.65
N ALA A 712 -5.96 -21.57 0.16
CA ALA A 712 -5.80 -20.86 1.41
C ALA A 712 -6.72 -21.40 2.50
N THR A 713 -6.40 -21.14 3.74
CA THR A 713 -7.23 -21.43 4.93
C THR A 713 -7.42 -20.15 5.75
N ALA A 714 -8.42 -20.13 6.62
CA ALA A 714 -8.63 -18.96 7.49
C ALA A 714 -8.91 -19.37 8.95
N GLU A 715 -8.35 -18.59 9.88
CA GLU A 715 -8.82 -18.52 11.25
C GLU A 715 -9.82 -17.39 11.40
N VAL A 716 -11.04 -17.72 11.81
CA VAL A 716 -12.15 -16.78 11.92
C VAL A 716 -12.43 -16.47 13.39
N TRP A 717 -12.36 -15.20 13.73
CA TRP A 717 -12.57 -14.68 15.08
C TRP A 717 -13.90 -13.95 15.14
N LEU A 718 -14.82 -14.43 15.95
CA LEU A 718 -16.20 -13.94 16.07
C LEU A 718 -16.43 -13.33 17.44
N PRO A 719 -17.16 -12.21 17.57
CA PRO A 719 -17.41 -11.60 18.87
C PRO A 719 -18.18 -12.55 19.80
N LYS A 720 -17.77 -12.60 21.07
CA LYS A 720 -18.38 -13.41 22.10
C LYS A 720 -19.00 -12.49 23.15
N TRP A 721 -20.27 -12.19 23.02
CA TRP A 721 -20.99 -11.28 23.92
C TRP A 721 -21.42 -11.88 25.26
N SER A 722 -21.50 -13.22 25.34
CA SER A 722 -21.84 -13.94 26.58
C SER A 722 -21.19 -15.32 26.63
N LYS A 723 -21.22 -15.93 27.81
CA LYS A 723 -20.75 -17.31 27.99
C LYS A 723 -21.62 -18.34 27.25
N ASN A 724 -22.87 -17.99 26.93
CA ASN A 724 -23.87 -18.87 26.35
C ASN A 724 -24.02 -18.72 24.82
N CYS A 725 -23.20 -17.91 24.18
CA CYS A 725 -23.24 -17.76 22.71
C CYS A 725 -23.08 -19.11 22.02
N ARG A 726 -23.92 -19.30 20.99
CA ARG A 726 -23.88 -20.48 20.11
C ARG A 726 -23.38 -20.09 18.75
N LEU A 727 -22.47 -20.86 18.21
CA LEU A 727 -21.94 -20.70 16.85
C LEU A 727 -22.60 -21.70 15.92
N THR A 728 -23.07 -21.21 14.76
CA THR A 728 -23.35 -22.05 13.60
C THR A 728 -22.44 -21.65 12.44
N VAL A 729 -22.00 -22.65 11.68
CA VAL A 729 -21.23 -22.47 10.44
C VAL A 729 -21.97 -23.19 9.34
N ASP A 730 -22.34 -22.46 8.28
CA ASP A 730 -23.13 -22.97 7.17
C ASP A 730 -24.43 -23.67 7.64
N GLY A 731 -25.09 -23.06 8.63
CA GLY A 731 -26.30 -23.55 9.25
C GLY A 731 -26.12 -24.72 10.24
N THR A 732 -24.91 -25.25 10.40
CA THR A 732 -24.62 -26.39 11.29
C THR A 732 -24.01 -25.90 12.63
N PRO A 733 -24.51 -26.33 13.78
CA PRO A 733 -23.92 -26.00 15.07
C PRO A 733 -22.46 -26.46 15.17
N GLN A 734 -21.58 -25.55 15.57
CA GLN A 734 -20.15 -25.83 15.70
C GLN A 734 -19.60 -25.34 17.04
N LYS A 735 -18.59 -26.03 17.58
CA LYS A 735 -17.85 -25.57 18.75
C LYS A 735 -16.60 -24.84 18.31
N GLY A 736 -16.50 -23.54 18.68
CA GLY A 736 -15.26 -22.78 18.54
C GLY A 736 -14.46 -22.73 19.84
N LYS A 737 -13.17 -22.39 19.75
CA LYS A 737 -12.29 -22.14 20.90
C LYS A 737 -12.57 -20.74 21.45
N SER A 738 -12.85 -20.61 22.75
CA SER A 738 -12.98 -19.32 23.40
C SER A 738 -11.60 -18.69 23.67
N VAL A 739 -11.34 -17.49 23.17
CA VAL A 739 -10.11 -16.73 23.34
C VAL A 739 -10.49 -15.29 23.69
N GLY A 740 -10.38 -14.92 24.98
CA GLY A 740 -10.85 -13.63 25.46
C GLY A 740 -12.32 -13.39 25.11
N ASP A 741 -12.61 -12.29 24.46
CA ASP A 741 -13.95 -11.88 24.02
C ASP A 741 -14.30 -12.40 22.60
N PHE A 742 -13.65 -13.49 22.17
CA PHE A 742 -13.86 -14.08 20.85
C PHE A 742 -14.14 -15.60 20.92
N ILE A 743 -14.89 -16.06 19.91
CA ILE A 743 -14.99 -17.46 19.53
C ILE A 743 -14.13 -17.63 18.26
N VAL A 744 -13.14 -18.53 18.30
CA VAL A 744 -12.21 -18.77 17.20
C VAL A 744 -12.49 -20.13 16.60
N THR A 745 -12.59 -20.19 15.28
CA THR A 745 -12.74 -21.42 14.51
C THR A 745 -11.90 -21.35 13.24
N GLU A 746 -11.63 -22.49 12.63
CA GLU A 746 -10.90 -22.56 11.35
C GLU A 746 -11.85 -22.98 10.22
N THR A 747 -11.54 -22.49 9.01
CA THR A 747 -12.24 -22.90 7.81
C THR A 747 -11.28 -23.01 6.63
N GLY A 748 -11.64 -23.79 5.62
CA GLY A 748 -10.93 -23.84 4.34
C GLY A 748 -11.38 -22.78 3.37
N SER A 749 -11.06 -22.98 2.10
CA SER A 749 -11.46 -22.10 0.99
C SER A 749 -12.94 -22.25 0.67
N GLY A 750 -13.49 -21.23 -0.02
CA GLY A 750 -14.90 -21.17 -0.43
C GLY A 750 -15.71 -20.16 0.34
N LYS A 751 -17.03 -20.22 0.17
CA LYS A 751 -17.98 -19.33 0.86
C LYS A 751 -18.45 -19.99 2.15
N HIS A 752 -18.42 -19.24 3.23
CA HIS A 752 -18.87 -19.71 4.55
C HIS A 752 -19.68 -18.63 5.25
N VAL A 753 -20.69 -19.04 5.99
CA VAL A 753 -21.56 -18.18 6.80
C VAL A 753 -21.46 -18.58 8.26
N PHE A 754 -20.98 -17.68 9.08
CA PHE A 754 -20.86 -17.85 10.53
C PHE A 754 -21.95 -17.02 11.21
N VAL A 755 -22.69 -17.64 12.14
CA VAL A 755 -23.68 -16.90 12.94
C VAL A 755 -23.42 -17.19 14.42
N VAL A 756 -23.16 -16.11 15.18
CA VAL A 756 -23.12 -16.16 16.64
C VAL A 756 -24.48 -15.70 17.17
N HIS A 757 -25.16 -16.59 17.87
CA HIS A 757 -26.44 -16.32 18.54
C HIS A 757 -26.18 -16.09 20.03
N LEU A 758 -26.94 -15.18 20.65
CA LEU A 758 -26.95 -14.99 22.11
C LEU A 758 -27.59 -16.16 22.86
#